data_6f4fab70946258ab1c018d5d059af772
#
_entry.id   6f4fab70946258ab1c018d5d059af772
#
_cell.length_a   1.000
_cell.length_b   1.000
_cell.length_c   1.000
_cell.angle_alpha   90.00
_cell.angle_beta   90.00
_cell.angle_gamma   90.00
#
_symmetry.space_group_name_H-M   'P 1'
#
loop_
_entity.id
_entity.type
_entity.pdbx_description
1 polymer ?
#
loop_
_entity_poly.entity_id
_entity_poly.type
_entity_poly.pdbx_seq_one_letter_code
_entity_poly.pdbx_strand_id
1 'polypeptide(L)'
;NCLFGITCNNIYLFQPKEICSDSETADCLEEEAFVFGEGLELNRFDGLPFSSRYYKLLQERKSLPVWKAREEFLDILVNNRLVIVSGTTKTGKSTQIPQWCAEFCLSAQYQHGMAVSTQIHSQQAVDLALRVADEMDVNIGHEVGYSIPLETCCSTDTVLRFCTDALLLREMMSDPMLEHYGAIVIDQAHERTVSTDILLGLLQDILVHRPDLRVVILTVSSMTDSLEALCPAEVVYSNCSSKDYFYSALRLVLEIHRTKEEGDVVLFLASAQEVVCARAVLQREGTRLGAGLGELVPVVLCPGQGRAPSLLGEGMGSRGTVTTRGRRVFLSTSQGEDMFWAVDSVNFVIDAGVEKRYVYNPRIRANSEVLRTISRCQADIRKQLTGPTGKCFCLYPEERVLPIETYPQILETNLTSTILFLKRMKIAGLGHCDFITRPDPEGLMQSLEELDYLAALDIDGNLSEIGIIISELPLDAQMAKALLASCEFDCVNEVVTIAALLSAPSCFLEPPVGRAQEVQQCHRKFRHPEGDHFTLINIYNAFKYSQRETLLSKGVEKWCQDYHLNHRALQTADAIRSELTDILKRIELPISETSFGTKTNTLNIKRALLAGFFMQIACDVDGSGNYFMLTNRHMAQVHPASSYGAKAHQLGLPEWVLFHEYSLSENNCIRIVSEISPAVFIQTAPQYFYYNLPPSESKDLLQHILDRDRSGRKDKKQTLTINSKADKDCSTVAQSYDRCVLQ
;
A
#
# COMPACT_ATOMS: atom_id res chain seq x y z
N ASN A 1 -26.00 1.56 1.57
CA ASN A 1 -27.38 2.01 1.31
C ASN A 1 -27.49 3.48 0.85
N CYS A 2 -26.43 4.29 0.88
CA CYS A 2 -26.50 5.70 0.43
C CYS A 2 -26.07 5.90 -1.03
N LEU A 3 -25.28 5.02 -1.64
CA LEU A 3 -25.07 5.00 -3.11
C LEU A 3 -26.36 4.69 -3.88
N PHE A 4 -27.34 4.09 -3.22
CA PHE A 4 -28.67 3.78 -3.80
C PHE A 4 -29.75 4.79 -3.40
N GLY A 5 -29.43 5.81 -2.62
CA GLY A 5 -30.41 6.83 -2.16
C GLY A 5 -30.54 8.04 -3.09
N ILE A 6 -29.60 8.24 -4.01
CA ILE A 6 -29.81 9.16 -5.12
C ILE A 6 -30.53 8.34 -6.19
N THR A 7 -31.72 8.76 -6.53
CA THR A 7 -32.46 8.30 -7.71
C THR A 7 -31.62 8.58 -8.97
N CYS A 8 -30.51 7.90 -9.12
CA CYS A 8 -29.84 7.73 -10.39
C CYS A 8 -30.71 6.78 -11.22
N ASN A 9 -31.59 7.34 -12.03
CA ASN A 9 -32.40 6.58 -12.96
C ASN A 9 -31.61 5.78 -14.01
N ASN A 10 -30.29 5.61 -13.82
CA ASN A 10 -29.43 5.03 -14.84
C ASN A 10 -28.30 4.21 -14.21
N ILE A 11 -28.65 3.11 -13.55
CA ILE A 11 -27.70 2.01 -13.28
C ILE A 11 -27.83 1.04 -14.46
N TYR A 12 -26.86 1.07 -15.35
CA TYR A 12 -26.78 0.12 -16.45
C TYR A 12 -25.89 -1.05 -16.04
N LEU A 13 -26.52 -2.18 -15.78
CA LEU A 13 -25.84 -3.45 -15.61
C LEU A 13 -25.62 -4.04 -17.00
N PHE A 14 -24.35 -4.12 -17.43
CA PHE A 14 -24.02 -4.90 -18.63
C PHE A 14 -24.18 -6.39 -18.29
N GLN A 15 -25.36 -6.92 -18.52
CA GLN A 15 -25.58 -8.36 -18.57
C GLN A 15 -25.36 -8.83 -20.00
N PRO A 16 -24.61 -9.90 -20.23
CA PRO A 16 -24.60 -10.50 -21.56
C PRO A 16 -26.00 -10.99 -21.86
N LYS A 17 -26.65 -10.38 -22.88
CA LYS A 17 -27.88 -10.92 -23.41
C LYS A 17 -27.63 -12.34 -23.94
N GLU A 18 -28.48 -13.27 -23.53
CA GLU A 18 -28.51 -14.62 -24.08
C GLU A 18 -28.49 -14.56 -25.61
N ILE A 19 -27.51 -15.22 -26.19
CA ILE A 19 -27.47 -15.41 -27.63
C ILE A 19 -28.45 -16.51 -27.93
N CYS A 20 -29.66 -16.17 -28.43
CA CYS A 20 -30.47 -17.12 -29.16
C CYS A 20 -29.64 -17.61 -30.34
N SER A 21 -29.41 -18.91 -30.35
CA SER A 21 -28.82 -19.61 -31.46
C SER A 21 -29.83 -19.64 -32.63
N ASP A 22 -29.65 -18.76 -33.59
CA ASP A 22 -30.15 -19.01 -34.92
C ASP A 22 -28.99 -19.28 -35.86
N SER A 23 -28.93 -20.53 -36.22
CA SER A 23 -28.12 -21.05 -37.31
C SER A 23 -28.56 -20.44 -38.62
N GLU A 24 -27.64 -19.85 -39.38
CA GLU A 24 -27.58 -20.05 -40.81
C GLU A 24 -26.26 -19.51 -41.39
N THR A 25 -25.48 -20.46 -41.80
CA THR A 25 -24.68 -20.55 -43.04
C THR A 25 -24.19 -19.27 -43.70
N ALA A 26 -22.88 -19.14 -43.80
CA ALA A 26 -22.25 -19.09 -45.12
C ALA A 26 -20.72 -19.04 -45.00
N ASP A 27 -20.10 -20.03 -45.59
CA ASP A 27 -18.74 -20.00 -46.07
C ASP A 27 -18.42 -18.69 -46.80
N CYS A 28 -17.38 -17.99 -46.33
CA CYS A 28 -16.54 -17.19 -47.21
C CYS A 28 -15.14 -17.20 -46.60
N LEU A 29 -14.37 -18.19 -46.97
CA LEU A 29 -12.91 -18.11 -47.00
C LEU A 29 -12.57 -17.09 -48.11
N GLU A 30 -12.46 -15.82 -47.74
CA GLU A 30 -11.73 -14.86 -48.55
C GLU A 30 -10.32 -14.79 -48.01
N GLU A 31 -9.41 -15.48 -48.67
CA GLU A 31 -7.99 -15.13 -48.72
C GLU A 31 -7.91 -13.68 -49.23
N GLU A 32 -7.93 -12.70 -48.35
CA GLU A 32 -7.57 -11.34 -48.72
C GLU A 32 -6.07 -11.31 -49.02
N ALA A 33 -5.78 -11.41 -50.32
CA ALA A 33 -4.52 -11.02 -50.89
C ALA A 33 -4.19 -9.59 -50.44
N PHE A 34 -3.04 -9.39 -49.84
CA PHE A 34 -2.45 -8.09 -49.53
C PHE A 34 -2.30 -7.30 -50.86
N VAL A 35 -3.26 -6.47 -51.17
CA VAL A 35 -3.11 -5.44 -52.18
C VAL A 35 -2.40 -4.26 -51.53
N PHE A 36 -1.13 -4.12 -51.80
CA PHE A 36 -0.39 -2.90 -51.57
C PHE A 36 -0.94 -1.81 -52.49
N GLY A 37 -1.75 -0.90 -51.95
CA GLY A 37 -2.20 0.27 -52.68
C GLY A 37 -3.40 0.95 -52.04
N GLU A 38 -3.18 2.16 -51.54
CA GLU A 38 -4.15 3.21 -51.19
C GLU A 38 -5.07 2.92 -49.99
N GLY A 39 -4.62 3.35 -48.80
CA GLY A 39 -5.45 3.47 -47.61
C GLY A 39 -4.89 2.80 -46.36
N LEU A 40 -3.62 2.99 -46.03
CA LEU A 40 -3.14 2.63 -44.70
C LEU A 40 -3.91 3.45 -43.64
N GLU A 41 -4.67 2.76 -42.79
CA GLU A 41 -5.32 3.39 -41.65
C GLU A 41 -4.21 4.00 -40.75
N LEU A 42 -4.32 5.31 -40.56
CA LEU A 42 -3.37 6.04 -39.68
C LEU A 42 -3.88 6.01 -38.25
N ASN A 43 -2.97 5.79 -37.32
CA ASN A 43 -3.26 5.92 -35.92
C ASN A 43 -3.64 7.36 -35.60
N ARG A 44 -4.77 7.57 -34.92
CA ARG A 44 -5.30 8.90 -34.61
C ARG A 44 -4.43 9.67 -33.63
N PHE A 45 -3.59 8.97 -32.87
CA PHE A 45 -2.82 9.54 -31.78
C PHE A 45 -1.46 10.07 -32.26
N ASP A 46 -0.75 9.34 -33.10
CA ASP A 46 0.58 9.72 -33.58
C ASP A 46 0.66 10.01 -35.09
N GLY A 47 -0.42 9.72 -35.83
CA GLY A 47 -0.50 9.94 -37.26
C GLY A 47 0.32 8.95 -38.10
N LEU A 48 0.86 7.90 -37.50
CA LEU A 48 1.63 6.86 -38.19
C LEU A 48 0.73 5.70 -38.63
N PRO A 49 1.13 4.90 -39.65
CA PRO A 49 0.43 3.67 -40.00
C PRO A 49 0.50 2.66 -38.86
N PHE A 50 -0.61 1.96 -38.57
CA PHE A 50 -0.64 0.90 -37.57
C PHE A 50 0.32 -0.24 -37.88
N SER A 51 0.99 -0.75 -36.84
CA SER A 51 1.90 -1.90 -36.94
C SER A 51 1.16 -3.22 -37.16
N SER A 52 1.86 -4.23 -37.68
CA SER A 52 1.30 -5.58 -37.82
C SER A 52 0.91 -6.18 -36.45
N ARG A 53 1.57 -5.76 -35.36
CA ARG A 53 1.26 -6.17 -33.99
C ARG A 53 -0.11 -5.62 -33.55
N TYR A 54 -0.42 -4.37 -33.93
CA TYR A 54 -1.72 -3.76 -33.65
C TYR A 54 -2.88 -4.61 -34.17
N TYR A 55 -2.84 -5.03 -35.44
CA TYR A 55 -3.92 -5.82 -36.02
C TYR A 55 -4.10 -7.18 -35.33
N LYS A 56 -3.01 -7.80 -34.90
CA LYS A 56 -3.07 -9.03 -34.11
C LYS A 56 -3.74 -8.78 -32.75
N LEU A 57 -3.30 -7.75 -32.03
CA LEU A 57 -3.89 -7.36 -30.74
C LEU A 57 -5.35 -6.93 -30.90
N LEU A 58 -5.71 -6.27 -32.01
CA LEU A 58 -7.08 -5.88 -32.29
C LEU A 58 -8.01 -7.09 -32.43
N GLN A 59 -7.55 -8.19 -33.04
CA GLN A 59 -8.32 -9.43 -33.08
C GLN A 59 -8.54 -10.02 -31.69
N GLU A 60 -7.49 -10.03 -30.85
CA GLU A 60 -7.60 -10.44 -29.44
C GLU A 60 -8.61 -9.56 -28.69
N ARG A 61 -8.53 -8.23 -28.82
CA ARG A 61 -9.45 -7.26 -28.20
C ARG A 61 -10.91 -7.47 -28.63
N LYS A 62 -11.15 -7.71 -29.93
CA LYS A 62 -12.49 -7.99 -30.48
C LYS A 62 -13.10 -9.28 -29.93
N SER A 63 -12.28 -10.22 -29.47
CA SER A 63 -12.75 -11.46 -28.84
C SER A 63 -13.13 -11.29 -27.36
N LEU A 64 -12.74 -10.17 -26.72
CA LEU A 64 -13.06 -9.91 -25.31
C LEU A 64 -14.58 -9.72 -25.11
N PRO A 65 -15.15 -10.26 -24.02
CA PRO A 65 -16.58 -10.12 -23.75
C PRO A 65 -17.07 -8.66 -23.72
N VAL A 66 -16.27 -7.74 -23.18
CA VAL A 66 -16.63 -6.32 -23.08
C VAL A 66 -16.74 -5.64 -24.45
N TRP A 67 -16.04 -6.15 -25.48
CA TRP A 67 -16.01 -5.53 -26.80
C TRP A 67 -17.39 -5.40 -27.45
N LYS A 68 -18.28 -6.37 -27.22
CA LYS A 68 -19.64 -6.35 -27.73
C LYS A 68 -20.49 -5.20 -27.19
N ALA A 69 -20.11 -4.67 -26.02
CA ALA A 69 -20.81 -3.58 -25.36
C ALA A 69 -20.23 -2.19 -25.70
N ARG A 70 -19.24 -2.09 -26.62
CA ARG A 70 -18.52 -0.84 -26.89
C ARG A 70 -19.44 0.28 -27.36
N GLU A 71 -20.28 0.05 -28.32
CA GLU A 71 -21.17 1.08 -28.88
C GLU A 71 -22.21 1.52 -27.86
N GLU A 72 -22.84 0.56 -27.16
CA GLU A 72 -23.78 0.86 -26.08
C GLU A 72 -23.11 1.64 -24.96
N PHE A 73 -21.89 1.29 -24.57
CA PHE A 73 -21.13 2.02 -23.54
C PHE A 73 -20.85 3.47 -23.96
N LEU A 74 -20.43 3.70 -25.19
CA LEU A 74 -20.17 5.06 -25.70
C LEU A 74 -21.44 5.90 -25.74
N ASP A 75 -22.58 5.34 -26.16
CA ASP A 75 -23.88 6.02 -26.15
C ASP A 75 -24.30 6.38 -24.71
N ILE A 76 -24.08 5.48 -23.76
CA ILE A 76 -24.37 5.73 -22.35
C ILE A 76 -23.45 6.84 -21.80
N LEU A 77 -22.15 6.81 -22.13
CA LEU A 77 -21.17 7.78 -21.66
C LEU A 77 -21.45 9.21 -22.16
N VAL A 78 -21.98 9.34 -23.40
CA VAL A 78 -22.43 10.64 -23.93
C VAL A 78 -23.55 11.24 -23.07
N ASN A 79 -24.53 10.42 -22.70
CA ASN A 79 -25.76 10.86 -22.07
C ASN A 79 -25.70 10.91 -20.52
N ASN A 80 -24.73 10.24 -19.90
CA ASN A 80 -24.65 10.08 -18.44
C ASN A 80 -23.29 10.52 -17.89
N ARG A 81 -23.32 11.22 -16.77
CA ARG A 81 -22.09 11.66 -16.07
C ARG A 81 -21.46 10.58 -15.21
N LEU A 82 -22.26 9.63 -14.73
CA LEU A 82 -21.81 8.50 -13.92
C LEU A 82 -22.26 7.21 -14.59
N VAL A 83 -21.31 6.31 -14.85
CA VAL A 83 -21.55 5.01 -15.47
C VAL A 83 -20.92 3.92 -14.59
N ILE A 84 -21.67 2.88 -14.27
CA ILE A 84 -21.17 1.74 -13.51
C ILE A 84 -21.10 0.54 -14.47
N VAL A 85 -19.90 0.01 -14.67
CA VAL A 85 -19.67 -1.19 -15.48
C VAL A 85 -19.35 -2.35 -14.56
N SER A 86 -20.28 -3.29 -14.48
CA SER A 86 -20.14 -4.51 -13.71
C SER A 86 -19.84 -5.70 -14.63
N GLY A 87 -18.94 -6.56 -14.22
CA GLY A 87 -18.60 -7.75 -14.99
C GLY A 87 -17.54 -8.59 -14.29
N THR A 88 -17.35 -9.81 -14.76
CA THR A 88 -16.39 -10.77 -14.21
C THR A 88 -14.94 -10.39 -14.50
N THR A 89 -13.99 -11.12 -13.93
CA THR A 89 -12.57 -10.98 -14.26
C THR A 89 -12.28 -11.42 -15.70
N LYS A 90 -11.18 -10.96 -16.28
CA LYS A 90 -10.73 -11.28 -17.66
C LYS A 90 -11.71 -10.90 -18.78
N THR A 91 -12.70 -10.05 -18.51
CA THR A 91 -13.63 -9.56 -19.54
C THR A 91 -13.08 -8.43 -20.40
N GLY A 92 -11.93 -7.86 -20.01
CA GLY A 92 -11.30 -6.76 -20.70
C GLY A 92 -11.73 -5.36 -20.21
N LYS A 93 -12.48 -5.23 -19.12
CA LYS A 93 -12.93 -3.93 -18.58
C LYS A 93 -11.74 -2.97 -18.35
N SER A 94 -10.74 -3.41 -17.58
CA SER A 94 -9.60 -2.57 -17.16
C SER A 94 -8.69 -2.14 -18.32
N THR A 95 -8.72 -2.83 -19.46
CA THR A 95 -7.94 -2.46 -20.66
C THR A 95 -8.76 -1.67 -21.65
N GLN A 96 -10.00 -2.07 -21.94
CA GLN A 96 -10.79 -1.48 -23.03
C GLN A 96 -11.55 -0.21 -22.59
N ILE A 97 -12.17 -0.19 -21.42
CA ILE A 97 -12.97 0.95 -20.96
C ILE A 97 -12.13 2.24 -20.86
N PRO A 98 -10.91 2.23 -20.28
CA PRO A 98 -10.09 3.45 -20.26
C PRO A 98 -9.74 3.97 -21.65
N GLN A 99 -9.47 3.09 -22.63
CA GLN A 99 -9.22 3.48 -24.01
C GLN A 99 -10.44 4.17 -24.64
N TRP A 100 -11.64 3.62 -24.43
CA TRP A 100 -12.88 4.22 -24.95
C TRP A 100 -13.21 5.55 -24.29
N CYS A 101 -12.86 5.72 -23.00
CA CYS A 101 -12.95 7.02 -22.32
C CYS A 101 -11.98 8.05 -22.92
N ALA A 102 -10.76 7.64 -23.25
CA ALA A 102 -9.79 8.52 -23.92
C ALA A 102 -10.26 8.90 -25.35
N GLU A 103 -10.76 7.93 -26.12
CA GLU A 103 -11.36 8.20 -27.44
C GLU A 103 -12.55 9.18 -27.34
N PHE A 104 -13.38 9.01 -26.32
CA PHE A 104 -14.50 9.91 -26.04
C PHE A 104 -14.04 11.34 -25.72
N CYS A 105 -13.03 11.52 -24.86
CA CYS A 105 -12.47 12.82 -24.52
C CYS A 105 -11.88 13.55 -25.74
N LEU A 106 -11.31 12.81 -26.69
CA LEU A 106 -10.73 13.34 -27.92
C LEU A 106 -11.73 13.49 -29.07
N SER A 107 -12.97 13.05 -28.91
CA SER A 107 -13.97 13.16 -29.97
C SER A 107 -14.26 14.63 -30.30
N ALA A 108 -14.71 14.89 -31.53
CA ALA A 108 -15.06 16.25 -32.00
C ALA A 108 -16.22 16.87 -31.20
N GLN A 109 -17.03 16.03 -30.55
CA GLN A 109 -18.17 16.47 -29.72
C GLN A 109 -17.75 16.77 -28.27
N TYR A 110 -16.59 16.24 -27.82
CA TYR A 110 -16.15 16.36 -26.45
C TYR A 110 -14.62 16.44 -26.40
N GLN A 111 -14.08 17.67 -26.30
CA GLN A 111 -12.63 17.92 -26.21
C GLN A 111 -12.32 18.49 -24.82
N HIS A 112 -12.43 17.69 -23.78
CA HIS A 112 -12.23 18.15 -22.40
C HIS A 112 -11.18 17.32 -21.66
N GLY A 113 -9.91 17.61 -21.88
CA GLY A 113 -8.83 17.06 -21.11
C GLY A 113 -8.53 15.59 -21.38
N MET A 114 -7.77 14.98 -20.48
CA MET A 114 -7.35 13.59 -20.58
C MET A 114 -8.30 12.64 -19.82
N ALA A 115 -8.18 11.35 -20.10
CA ALA A 115 -8.78 10.30 -19.29
C ALA A 115 -7.77 9.78 -18.26
N VAL A 116 -8.21 9.48 -17.05
CA VAL A 116 -7.42 8.80 -16.02
C VAL A 116 -8.10 7.53 -15.56
N SER A 117 -7.31 6.47 -15.37
CA SER A 117 -7.78 5.20 -14.77
C SER A 117 -7.01 4.91 -13.50
N THR A 118 -7.74 4.79 -12.38
CA THR A 118 -7.11 4.47 -11.10
C THR A 118 -6.99 2.97 -10.90
N GLN A 119 -5.95 2.58 -10.17
CA GLN A 119 -5.67 1.21 -9.77
C GLN A 119 -5.29 1.18 -8.29
N ILE A 120 -5.61 0.11 -7.59
CA ILE A 120 -5.24 -0.04 -6.17
C ILE A 120 -3.73 -0.26 -6.03
N HIS A 121 -3.12 -0.99 -6.97
CA HIS A 121 -1.71 -1.38 -6.91
C HIS A 121 -0.86 -0.69 -7.97
N SER A 122 0.30 -0.14 -7.56
CA SER A 122 1.23 0.55 -8.45
C SER A 122 1.70 -0.33 -9.63
N GLN A 123 2.01 -1.61 -9.37
CA GLN A 123 2.47 -2.52 -10.43
C GLN A 123 1.39 -2.73 -11.49
N GLN A 124 0.13 -2.83 -11.07
CA GLN A 124 -0.99 -3.03 -11.99
C GLN A 124 -1.22 -1.78 -12.87
N ALA A 125 -1.07 -0.58 -12.31
CA ALA A 125 -1.15 0.66 -13.07
C ALA A 125 -0.08 0.69 -14.19
N VAL A 126 1.15 0.26 -13.90
CA VAL A 126 2.23 0.16 -14.88
C VAL A 126 1.95 -0.91 -15.93
N ASP A 127 1.57 -2.12 -15.50
CA ASP A 127 1.34 -3.25 -16.43
C ASP A 127 0.16 -2.96 -17.36
N LEU A 128 -0.92 -2.35 -16.86
CA LEU A 128 -2.05 -1.93 -17.69
C LEU A 128 -1.69 -0.81 -18.66
N ALA A 129 -0.91 0.18 -18.22
CA ALA A 129 -0.44 1.25 -19.09
C ALA A 129 0.40 0.70 -20.24
N LEU A 130 1.33 -0.21 -19.96
CA LEU A 130 2.16 -0.88 -20.97
C LEU A 130 1.31 -1.70 -21.94
N ARG A 131 0.35 -2.47 -21.43
CA ARG A 131 -0.55 -3.28 -22.26
C ARG A 131 -1.43 -2.39 -23.15
N VAL A 132 -1.99 -1.32 -22.60
CA VAL A 132 -2.85 -0.41 -23.34
C VAL A 132 -2.07 0.38 -24.38
N ALA A 133 -0.83 0.81 -24.09
CA ALA A 133 0.04 1.42 -25.09
C ALA A 133 0.31 0.49 -26.27
N ASP A 134 0.60 -0.79 -26.02
CA ASP A 134 0.72 -1.81 -27.07
C ASP A 134 -0.59 -1.99 -27.87
N GLU A 135 -1.73 -2.00 -27.20
CA GLU A 135 -3.05 -2.17 -27.83
C GLU A 135 -3.48 -0.96 -28.68
N MET A 136 -3.03 0.24 -28.31
CA MET A 136 -3.29 1.48 -29.05
C MET A 136 -2.20 1.78 -30.09
N ASP A 137 -1.13 0.97 -30.13
CA ASP A 137 0.05 1.13 -30.99
C ASP A 137 0.71 2.51 -30.81
N VAL A 138 0.93 2.90 -29.56
CA VAL A 138 1.54 4.18 -29.17
C VAL A 138 2.70 3.95 -28.19
N ASN A 139 3.53 4.97 -28.02
CA ASN A 139 4.65 4.89 -27.11
C ASN A 139 4.23 5.18 -25.68
N ILE A 140 4.68 4.33 -24.74
CA ILE A 140 4.49 4.61 -23.32
C ILE A 140 5.21 5.91 -22.92
N GLY A 141 4.52 6.72 -22.12
CA GLY A 141 5.02 8.02 -21.68
C GLY A 141 4.64 9.19 -22.61
N HIS A 142 4.06 8.91 -23.79
CA HIS A 142 3.47 9.89 -24.69
C HIS A 142 1.94 9.86 -24.56
N GLU A 143 1.24 9.26 -25.49
CA GLU A 143 -0.24 9.25 -25.51
C GLU A 143 -0.83 8.43 -24.36
N VAL A 144 -0.17 7.34 -23.99
CA VAL A 144 -0.49 6.53 -22.80
C VAL A 144 0.65 6.64 -21.81
N GLY A 145 0.31 6.97 -20.57
CA GLY A 145 1.29 7.09 -19.50
C GLY A 145 0.80 6.49 -18.19
N TYR A 146 1.71 6.48 -17.21
CA TYR A 146 1.36 6.11 -15.85
C TYR A 146 2.01 7.05 -14.85
N SER A 147 1.39 7.14 -13.67
CA SER A 147 1.96 7.84 -12.52
C SER A 147 1.68 7.04 -11.26
N ILE A 148 2.74 6.63 -10.61
CA ILE A 148 2.71 5.87 -9.37
C ILE A 148 3.62 6.56 -8.35
N PRO A 149 3.55 6.25 -7.05
CA PRO A 149 4.50 6.79 -6.09
C PRO A 149 5.95 6.59 -6.54
N LEU A 150 6.73 7.66 -6.54
CA LEU A 150 8.15 7.71 -6.92
C LEU A 150 8.45 7.60 -8.43
N GLU A 151 7.48 7.33 -9.28
CA GLU A 151 7.73 7.13 -10.71
C GLU A 151 6.57 7.70 -11.55
N THR A 152 6.89 8.57 -12.49
CA THR A 152 5.94 9.13 -13.45
C THR A 152 6.49 9.00 -14.85
N CYS A 153 5.70 8.43 -15.75
CA CYS A 153 5.99 8.25 -17.15
C CYS A 153 4.83 8.83 -17.95
N CYS A 154 4.77 10.16 -18.03
CA CYS A 154 3.77 10.94 -18.74
C CYS A 154 4.42 12.14 -19.40
N SER A 155 3.80 12.65 -20.46
CA SER A 155 4.17 13.90 -21.13
C SER A 155 2.97 14.85 -21.23
N THR A 156 3.16 16.00 -21.88
CA THR A 156 2.07 16.94 -22.21
C THR A 156 1.08 16.37 -23.23
N ASP A 157 1.49 15.35 -23.96
CA ASP A 157 0.70 14.72 -25.01
C ASP A 157 -0.08 13.49 -24.49
N THR A 158 0.01 13.22 -23.19
CA THR A 158 -0.70 12.09 -22.58
C THR A 158 -2.21 12.31 -22.60
N VAL A 159 -2.93 11.41 -23.26
CA VAL A 159 -4.39 11.41 -23.37
C VAL A 159 -5.05 10.40 -22.42
N LEU A 160 -4.32 9.35 -22.06
CA LEU A 160 -4.76 8.34 -21.09
C LEU A 160 -3.65 8.07 -20.08
N ARG A 161 -3.98 8.26 -18.80
CA ARG A 161 -3.07 8.07 -17.69
C ARG A 161 -3.57 6.98 -16.76
N PHE A 162 -2.70 6.06 -16.37
CA PHE A 162 -2.95 5.11 -15.29
C PHE A 162 -2.24 5.59 -14.02
N CYS A 163 -2.95 5.58 -12.89
CA CYS A 163 -2.36 5.98 -11.62
C CYS A 163 -2.94 5.17 -10.46
N THR A 164 -2.38 5.33 -9.26
CA THR A 164 -3.02 4.78 -8.06
C THR A 164 -4.11 5.73 -7.55
N ASP A 165 -5.17 5.16 -6.95
CA ASP A 165 -6.26 5.93 -6.33
C ASP A 165 -5.75 6.90 -5.25
N ALA A 166 -4.78 6.48 -4.44
CA ALA A 166 -4.13 7.34 -3.44
C ALA A 166 -3.39 8.52 -4.08
N LEU A 167 -2.79 8.35 -5.27
CA LEU A 167 -2.11 9.44 -5.96
C LEU A 167 -3.11 10.45 -6.53
N LEU A 168 -4.21 9.97 -7.11
CA LEU A 168 -5.28 10.87 -7.61
C LEU A 168 -5.91 11.67 -6.47
N LEU A 169 -6.14 11.07 -5.29
CA LEU A 169 -6.54 11.79 -4.09
C LEU A 169 -5.54 12.89 -3.72
N ARG A 170 -4.25 12.59 -3.77
CA ARG A 170 -3.22 13.59 -3.45
C ARG A 170 -3.22 14.76 -4.45
N GLU A 171 -3.48 14.52 -5.73
CA GLU A 171 -3.63 15.57 -6.73
C GLU A 171 -4.78 16.53 -6.41
N MET A 172 -5.87 16.04 -5.82
CA MET A 172 -6.99 16.87 -5.40
C MET A 172 -6.60 17.93 -4.35
N MET A 173 -5.48 17.78 -3.65
CA MET A 173 -4.98 18.81 -2.74
C MET A 173 -4.56 20.08 -3.49
N SER A 174 -4.08 19.96 -4.73
CA SER A 174 -3.69 21.08 -5.59
C SER A 174 -4.76 21.45 -6.63
N ASP A 175 -5.52 20.48 -7.10
CA ASP A 175 -6.64 20.64 -8.04
C ASP A 175 -7.90 19.93 -7.50
N PRO A 176 -8.64 20.54 -6.57
CA PRO A 176 -9.81 19.94 -5.94
C PRO A 176 -10.93 19.55 -6.91
N MET A 177 -10.98 20.18 -8.07
CA MET A 177 -11.99 19.93 -9.08
C MET A 177 -11.52 18.99 -10.18
N LEU A 178 -10.25 18.56 -10.15
CA LEU A 178 -9.64 17.68 -11.15
C LEU A 178 -9.88 18.20 -12.58
N GLU A 179 -9.62 19.50 -12.80
CA GLU A 179 -9.98 20.23 -14.02
C GLU A 179 -9.30 19.69 -15.29
N HIS A 180 -8.14 19.04 -15.12
CA HIS A 180 -7.39 18.43 -16.23
C HIS A 180 -8.03 17.17 -16.82
N TYR A 181 -8.99 16.57 -16.11
CA TYR A 181 -9.61 15.32 -16.53
C TYR A 181 -11.01 15.51 -17.10
N GLY A 182 -11.27 14.89 -18.25
CA GLY A 182 -12.59 14.80 -18.85
C GLY A 182 -13.31 13.50 -18.48
N ALA A 183 -12.54 12.44 -18.24
CA ALA A 183 -13.06 11.16 -17.79
C ALA A 183 -12.19 10.55 -16.69
N ILE A 184 -12.81 10.05 -15.63
CA ILE A 184 -12.17 9.37 -14.52
C ILE A 184 -12.73 7.97 -14.41
N VAL A 185 -11.88 6.97 -14.55
CA VAL A 185 -12.23 5.55 -14.41
C VAL A 185 -11.71 5.05 -13.07
N ILE A 186 -12.59 4.65 -12.18
CA ILE A 186 -12.26 4.04 -10.89
C ILE A 186 -12.35 2.54 -11.06
N ASP A 187 -11.22 1.87 -11.11
CA ASP A 187 -11.17 0.42 -11.24
C ASP A 187 -11.15 -0.28 -9.87
N GLN A 188 -11.59 -1.52 -9.82
CA GLN A 188 -11.59 -2.37 -8.62
C GLN A 188 -12.37 -1.79 -7.43
N ALA A 189 -13.45 -1.05 -7.68
CA ALA A 189 -14.24 -0.41 -6.63
C ALA A 189 -14.82 -1.40 -5.59
N HIS A 190 -14.90 -2.69 -5.92
CA HIS A 190 -15.38 -3.76 -5.03
C HIS A 190 -14.37 -4.13 -3.91
N GLU A 191 -13.09 -3.74 -4.04
CA GLU A 191 -12.09 -3.99 -3.00
C GLU A 191 -12.24 -3.06 -1.79
N ARG A 192 -12.97 -1.96 -1.92
CA ARG A 192 -13.35 -1.08 -0.82
C ARG A 192 -12.16 -0.57 -0.02
N THR A 193 -11.08 -0.14 -0.72
CA THR A 193 -9.93 0.52 -0.05
C THR A 193 -10.34 1.88 0.51
N VAL A 194 -9.61 2.38 1.50
CA VAL A 194 -9.86 3.72 2.07
C VAL A 194 -9.79 4.80 1.00
N SER A 195 -8.76 4.75 0.15
CA SER A 195 -8.55 5.72 -0.93
C SER A 195 -9.68 5.69 -1.95
N THR A 196 -10.11 4.50 -2.36
CA THR A 196 -11.22 4.33 -3.31
C THR A 196 -12.53 4.86 -2.73
N ASP A 197 -12.86 4.52 -1.47
CA ASP A 197 -14.10 4.97 -0.83
C ASP A 197 -14.14 6.51 -0.65
N ILE A 198 -13.03 7.13 -0.28
CA ILE A 198 -12.91 8.59 -0.17
C ILE A 198 -13.02 9.25 -1.55
N LEU A 199 -12.29 8.73 -2.54
CA LEU A 199 -12.31 9.27 -3.89
C LEU A 199 -13.72 9.24 -4.50
N LEU A 200 -14.44 8.15 -4.33
CA LEU A 200 -15.82 8.04 -4.78
C LEU A 200 -16.76 9.05 -4.09
N GLY A 201 -16.59 9.26 -2.77
CA GLY A 201 -17.36 10.27 -2.03
C GLY A 201 -17.09 11.70 -2.56
N LEU A 202 -15.82 12.06 -2.79
CA LEU A 202 -15.44 13.37 -3.31
C LEU A 202 -15.87 13.56 -4.77
N LEU A 203 -15.78 12.53 -5.59
CA LEU A 203 -16.23 12.60 -6.99
C LEU A 203 -17.73 12.83 -7.11
N GLN A 204 -18.53 12.36 -6.14
CA GLN A 204 -19.95 12.65 -6.09
C GLN A 204 -20.21 14.17 -5.98
N ASP A 205 -19.48 14.85 -5.12
CA ASP A 205 -19.58 16.31 -4.95
C ASP A 205 -19.07 17.05 -6.19
N ILE A 206 -17.97 16.60 -6.78
CA ILE A 206 -17.42 17.19 -8.01
C ILE A 206 -18.40 17.07 -9.17
N LEU A 207 -19.07 15.94 -9.34
CA LEU A 207 -20.07 15.74 -10.38
C LEU A 207 -21.24 16.72 -10.31
N VAL A 208 -21.56 17.26 -9.13
CA VAL A 208 -22.58 18.32 -8.99
C VAL A 208 -22.11 19.60 -9.65
N HIS A 209 -20.83 19.94 -9.53
CA HIS A 209 -20.24 21.20 -9.98
C HIS A 209 -19.66 21.13 -11.40
N ARG A 210 -19.27 19.93 -11.87
CA ARG A 210 -18.68 19.69 -13.20
C ARG A 210 -19.60 18.86 -14.09
N PRO A 211 -20.48 19.49 -14.86
CA PRO A 211 -21.38 18.78 -15.80
C PRO A 211 -20.64 18.13 -16.97
N ASP A 212 -19.42 18.58 -17.27
CA ASP A 212 -18.53 18.10 -18.32
C ASP A 212 -17.80 16.80 -17.95
N LEU A 213 -17.59 16.54 -16.65
CA LEU A 213 -16.87 15.37 -16.17
C LEU A 213 -17.67 14.07 -16.36
N ARG A 214 -16.97 13.01 -16.75
CA ARG A 214 -17.50 11.64 -16.77
C ARG A 214 -16.76 10.79 -15.74
N VAL A 215 -17.51 10.07 -14.91
CA VAL A 215 -16.97 9.12 -13.95
C VAL A 215 -17.47 7.73 -14.32
N VAL A 216 -16.55 6.79 -14.46
CA VAL A 216 -16.84 5.39 -14.77
C VAL A 216 -16.33 4.53 -13.63
N ILE A 217 -17.18 3.72 -13.03
CA ILE A 217 -16.85 2.83 -11.94
C ILE A 217 -16.81 1.40 -12.46
N LEU A 218 -15.65 0.75 -12.39
CA LEU A 218 -15.50 -0.65 -12.74
C LEU A 218 -15.58 -1.51 -11.47
N THR A 219 -16.46 -2.47 -11.49
CA THR A 219 -16.71 -3.34 -10.35
C THR A 219 -16.96 -4.78 -10.79
N VAL A 220 -17.00 -5.69 -9.83
CA VAL A 220 -17.41 -7.07 -10.04
C VAL A 220 -18.80 -7.26 -9.46
N SER A 221 -19.68 -7.87 -10.21
CA SER A 221 -21.02 -8.22 -9.73
C SER A 221 -20.95 -9.54 -8.94
N SER A 222 -21.66 -9.62 -7.83
CA SER A 222 -21.97 -10.91 -7.22
C SER A 222 -22.75 -11.75 -8.23
N MET A 223 -22.38 -13.02 -8.38
CA MET A 223 -22.96 -13.93 -9.38
C MET A 223 -24.47 -13.93 -9.30
N THR A 224 -25.10 -13.45 -10.36
CA THR A 224 -26.49 -13.77 -10.71
C THR A 224 -26.48 -14.99 -11.61
N ASP A 225 -27.57 -15.75 -11.65
CA ASP A 225 -27.72 -17.08 -12.27
C ASP A 225 -27.29 -17.19 -13.76
N SER A 226 -27.00 -16.07 -14.42
CA SER A 226 -26.54 -15.99 -15.81
C SER A 226 -25.03 -16.24 -16.03
N LEU A 227 -24.24 -16.46 -14.98
CA LEU A 227 -22.78 -16.61 -15.07
C LEU A 227 -22.27 -18.06 -14.90
N GLU A 228 -23.15 -19.04 -14.92
CA GLU A 228 -22.78 -20.48 -14.87
C GLU A 228 -21.81 -20.88 -15.99
N ALA A 229 -21.84 -20.21 -17.13
CA ALA A 229 -20.97 -20.49 -18.27
C ALA A 229 -19.48 -20.19 -18.06
N LEU A 230 -19.12 -19.44 -17.01
CA LEU A 230 -17.73 -19.09 -16.66
C LEU A 230 -17.24 -19.83 -15.40
N CYS A 231 -18.09 -20.66 -14.80
CA CYS A 231 -17.69 -21.47 -13.65
C CYS A 231 -16.71 -22.57 -14.07
N PRO A 232 -15.79 -22.97 -13.17
CA PRO A 232 -14.91 -24.11 -13.40
C PRO A 232 -15.72 -25.39 -13.65
N ALA A 233 -15.17 -26.31 -14.47
CA ALA A 233 -15.80 -27.60 -14.73
C ALA A 233 -16.08 -28.40 -13.45
N GLU A 234 -15.24 -28.23 -12.45
CA GLU A 234 -15.32 -28.96 -11.18
C GLU A 234 -14.98 -28.03 -10.00
N VAL A 235 -15.88 -27.93 -9.02
CA VAL A 235 -15.62 -27.26 -7.74
C VAL A 235 -15.67 -28.32 -6.64
N VAL A 236 -14.54 -28.48 -5.94
CA VAL A 236 -14.40 -29.46 -4.86
C VAL A 236 -14.31 -28.73 -3.53
N TYR A 237 -15.26 -28.96 -2.65
CA TYR A 237 -15.26 -28.43 -1.29
C TYR A 237 -14.70 -29.43 -0.30
N SER A 238 -13.99 -28.96 0.71
CA SER A 238 -13.44 -29.81 1.75
C SER A 238 -13.76 -29.27 3.14
N ASN A 239 -13.94 -30.19 4.10
CA ASN A 239 -14.18 -29.84 5.50
C ASN A 239 -12.85 -29.59 6.24
N CYS A 240 -11.97 -28.83 5.66
CA CYS A 240 -10.70 -28.50 6.30
C CYS A 240 -10.94 -27.55 7.48
N SER A 241 -10.25 -27.81 8.61
CA SER A 241 -10.32 -26.87 9.74
C SER A 241 -9.56 -25.58 9.39
N SER A 242 -10.01 -24.45 9.92
CA SER A 242 -9.36 -23.15 9.69
C SER A 242 -7.90 -23.09 10.21
N LYS A 243 -7.43 -24.09 10.92
CA LYS A 243 -6.05 -24.21 11.42
C LYS A 243 -5.15 -25.02 10.51
N ASP A 244 -5.71 -25.92 9.69
CA ASP A 244 -4.94 -26.89 8.90
C ASP A 244 -4.90 -26.60 7.41
N TYR A 245 -5.55 -25.52 6.94
CA TYR A 245 -5.65 -25.20 5.53
C TYR A 245 -4.29 -25.06 4.84
N PHE A 246 -3.29 -24.50 5.52
CA PHE A 246 -1.97 -24.23 4.93
C PHE A 246 -1.27 -25.54 4.47
N TYR A 247 -1.21 -26.54 5.38
CA TYR A 247 -0.60 -27.84 5.03
C TYR A 247 -1.45 -28.60 4.03
N SER A 248 -2.77 -28.52 4.14
CA SER A 248 -3.70 -29.14 3.19
C SER A 248 -3.53 -28.56 1.79
N ALA A 249 -3.37 -27.23 1.68
CA ALA A 249 -3.12 -26.55 0.42
C ALA A 249 -1.81 -27.00 -0.23
N LEU A 250 -0.72 -27.03 0.51
CA LEU A 250 0.59 -27.48 -0.01
C LEU A 250 0.58 -28.95 -0.43
N ARG A 251 -0.07 -29.81 0.36
CA ARG A 251 -0.26 -31.22 0.02
C ARG A 251 -1.02 -31.38 -1.28
N LEU A 252 -2.09 -30.62 -1.47
CA LEU A 252 -2.91 -30.67 -2.67
C LEU A 252 -2.14 -30.19 -3.91
N VAL A 253 -1.30 -29.16 -3.82
CA VAL A 253 -0.39 -28.74 -4.90
C VAL A 253 0.51 -29.90 -5.33
N LEU A 254 1.10 -30.62 -4.36
CA LEU A 254 1.99 -31.76 -4.64
C LEU A 254 1.21 -32.96 -5.23
N GLU A 255 -0.04 -33.19 -4.81
CA GLU A 255 -0.91 -34.20 -5.38
C GLU A 255 -1.27 -33.88 -6.83
N ILE A 256 -1.70 -32.65 -7.13
CA ILE A 256 -1.98 -32.17 -8.51
C ILE A 256 -0.73 -32.32 -9.39
N HIS A 257 0.46 -32.03 -8.86
CA HIS A 257 1.70 -32.20 -9.62
C HIS A 257 1.97 -33.67 -9.96
N ARG A 258 1.62 -34.60 -9.08
CA ARG A 258 1.77 -36.06 -9.30
C ARG A 258 0.77 -36.63 -10.31
N THR A 259 -0.41 -36.05 -10.47
CA THR A 259 -1.41 -36.54 -11.44
C THR A 259 -0.98 -36.36 -12.88
N LYS A 260 0.00 -35.49 -13.15
CA LYS A 260 0.48 -35.14 -14.50
C LYS A 260 -0.59 -34.47 -15.38
N GLU A 261 -1.74 -34.07 -14.82
CA GLU A 261 -2.71 -33.26 -15.57
C GLU A 261 -2.03 -31.95 -15.99
N GLU A 262 -2.26 -31.50 -17.21
CA GLU A 262 -1.62 -30.28 -17.74
C GLU A 262 -2.24 -29.02 -17.12
N GLY A 263 -1.43 -27.99 -16.94
CA GLY A 263 -1.86 -26.66 -16.48
C GLY A 263 -1.16 -26.18 -15.21
N ASP A 264 -1.23 -24.86 -15.02
CA ASP A 264 -0.65 -24.18 -13.88
C ASP A 264 -1.62 -24.14 -12.70
N VAL A 265 -1.07 -23.96 -11.51
CA VAL A 265 -1.83 -23.91 -10.25
C VAL A 265 -1.76 -22.51 -9.68
N VAL A 266 -2.89 -21.97 -9.21
CA VAL A 266 -2.94 -20.79 -8.35
C VAL A 266 -3.31 -21.22 -6.93
N LEU A 267 -2.54 -20.78 -5.97
CA LEU A 267 -2.78 -21.03 -4.55
C LEU A 267 -2.98 -19.69 -3.83
N PHE A 268 -4.18 -19.47 -3.27
CA PHE A 268 -4.50 -18.33 -2.42
C PHE A 268 -4.30 -18.70 -0.95
N LEU A 269 -3.45 -17.93 -0.28
CA LEU A 269 -3.11 -18.06 1.13
C LEU A 269 -3.53 -16.82 1.91
N ALA A 270 -3.56 -16.91 3.24
CA ALA A 270 -4.08 -15.84 4.07
C ALA A 270 -3.13 -14.63 4.19
N SER A 271 -1.81 -14.82 4.08
CA SER A 271 -0.83 -13.75 4.28
C SER A 271 0.40 -13.89 3.39
N ALA A 272 1.09 -12.76 3.16
CA ALA A 272 2.36 -12.74 2.45
C ALA A 272 3.45 -13.61 3.11
N GLN A 273 3.42 -13.73 4.44
CA GLN A 273 4.35 -14.60 5.17
C GLN A 273 4.12 -16.08 4.86
N GLU A 274 2.84 -16.49 4.78
CA GLU A 274 2.49 -17.85 4.36
C GLU A 274 2.93 -18.13 2.92
N VAL A 275 2.81 -17.15 2.02
CA VAL A 275 3.27 -17.25 0.63
C VAL A 275 4.78 -17.49 0.57
N VAL A 276 5.58 -16.76 1.36
CA VAL A 276 7.03 -16.96 1.44
C VAL A 276 7.37 -18.36 1.98
N CYS A 277 6.70 -18.79 3.05
CA CYS A 277 6.86 -20.13 3.61
C CYS A 277 6.47 -21.22 2.59
N ALA A 278 5.34 -21.06 1.91
CA ALA A 278 4.87 -21.99 0.89
C ALA A 278 5.87 -22.12 -0.26
N ARG A 279 6.42 -20.99 -0.74
CA ARG A 279 7.49 -20.98 -1.75
C ARG A 279 8.68 -21.84 -1.33
N ALA A 280 9.19 -21.63 -0.12
CA ALA A 280 10.35 -22.38 0.39
C ALA A 280 10.06 -23.90 0.50
N VAL A 281 8.87 -24.27 0.98
CA VAL A 281 8.46 -25.66 1.09
C VAL A 281 8.32 -26.30 -0.29
N LEU A 282 7.63 -25.66 -1.23
CA LEU A 282 7.40 -26.18 -2.57
C LEU A 282 8.69 -26.31 -3.37
N GLN A 283 9.64 -25.39 -3.25
CA GLN A 283 10.97 -25.50 -3.84
C GLN A 283 11.73 -26.73 -3.31
N ARG A 284 11.71 -26.92 -1.99
CA ARG A 284 12.39 -28.06 -1.35
C ARG A 284 11.75 -29.40 -1.72
N GLU A 285 10.43 -29.50 -1.66
CA GLU A 285 9.72 -30.75 -1.96
C GLU A 285 9.70 -31.03 -3.47
N GLY A 286 9.61 -29.99 -4.32
CA GLY A 286 9.70 -30.12 -5.79
C GLY A 286 11.00 -30.77 -6.23
N THR A 287 12.13 -30.40 -5.62
CA THR A 287 13.44 -31.06 -5.92
C THR A 287 13.51 -32.53 -5.49
N ARG A 288 12.67 -32.94 -4.52
CA ARG A 288 12.62 -34.32 -4.03
C ARG A 288 11.75 -35.27 -4.89
N LEU A 289 10.82 -34.70 -5.66
CA LEU A 289 9.83 -35.48 -6.43
C LEU A 289 10.41 -36.17 -7.67
N GLY A 290 11.68 -35.92 -8.01
CA GLY A 290 12.42 -36.65 -9.06
C GLY A 290 12.16 -36.15 -10.49
N ALA A 291 13.14 -36.32 -11.37
CA ALA A 291 13.16 -35.77 -12.73
C ALA A 291 12.04 -36.27 -13.69
N GLY A 292 11.23 -37.25 -13.28
CA GLY A 292 10.18 -37.83 -14.12
C GLY A 292 8.84 -37.05 -14.12
N LEU A 293 8.67 -36.10 -13.23
CA LEU A 293 7.41 -35.33 -13.10
C LEU A 293 7.50 -33.91 -13.66
N GLY A 294 8.66 -33.45 -14.09
CA GLY A 294 8.93 -32.09 -14.47
C GLY A 294 9.28 -31.19 -13.27
N GLU A 295 9.71 -29.96 -13.54
CA GLU A 295 10.07 -29.02 -12.51
C GLU A 295 8.82 -28.32 -11.93
N LEU A 296 8.76 -28.16 -10.61
CA LEU A 296 7.75 -27.38 -9.92
C LEU A 296 8.32 -25.97 -9.65
N VAL A 297 7.76 -24.95 -10.32
CA VAL A 297 8.24 -23.56 -10.27
C VAL A 297 7.29 -22.68 -9.48
N PRO A 298 7.52 -22.40 -8.20
CA PRO A 298 6.69 -21.49 -7.43
C PRO A 298 6.99 -20.02 -7.81
N VAL A 299 5.95 -19.29 -8.19
CA VAL A 299 5.97 -17.88 -8.58
C VAL A 299 5.15 -17.08 -7.57
N VAL A 300 5.76 -16.09 -6.93
CA VAL A 300 5.07 -15.24 -5.95
C VAL A 300 4.43 -14.05 -6.66
N LEU A 301 3.13 -13.88 -6.47
CA LEU A 301 2.33 -12.74 -6.94
C LEU A 301 1.66 -12.10 -5.73
N CYS A 302 2.42 -11.28 -4.99
CA CYS A 302 1.90 -10.52 -3.85
C CYS A 302 2.23 -9.04 -4.03
N PRO A 303 1.24 -8.15 -3.88
CA PRO A 303 1.49 -6.71 -3.81
C PRO A 303 2.48 -6.37 -2.69
N GLY A 304 3.39 -5.42 -2.93
CA GLY A 304 4.28 -4.90 -1.89
C GLY A 304 5.57 -5.69 -1.61
N GLN A 305 5.78 -6.87 -2.19
CA GLN A 305 7.04 -7.62 -2.05
C GLN A 305 8.11 -7.31 -3.13
N GLY A 306 8.11 -6.09 -3.62
CA GLY A 306 8.95 -5.65 -4.73
C GLY A 306 8.21 -5.77 -6.07
N ARG A 307 8.79 -5.18 -7.14
CA ARG A 307 8.22 -5.33 -8.49
C ARG A 307 8.08 -6.82 -8.76
N ALA A 308 6.84 -7.31 -8.75
CA ALA A 308 6.57 -8.65 -9.31
C ALA A 308 7.18 -8.66 -10.72
N PRO A 309 7.77 -9.76 -11.19
CA PRO A 309 8.19 -9.83 -12.58
C PRO A 309 6.99 -9.40 -13.40
N SER A 310 7.17 -8.37 -14.27
CA SER A 310 6.09 -7.90 -15.14
C SER A 310 5.49 -9.13 -15.81
N LEU A 311 4.20 -9.34 -15.69
CA LEU A 311 3.51 -10.46 -16.33
C LEU A 311 3.66 -10.40 -17.86
N LEU A 312 4.05 -9.22 -18.38
CA LEU A 312 4.35 -8.93 -19.78
C LEU A 312 5.84 -9.13 -20.14
N GLY A 313 6.74 -9.28 -19.13
CA GLY A 313 8.19 -9.41 -19.33
C GLY A 313 8.65 -10.81 -19.71
N GLU A 314 9.67 -10.85 -20.54
CA GLU A 314 10.41 -11.97 -21.12
C GLU A 314 10.23 -13.32 -20.41
N GLY A 315 9.41 -14.19 -20.95
CA GLY A 315 9.29 -15.60 -20.55
C GLY A 315 7.88 -16.12 -20.32
N MET A 316 6.86 -15.27 -20.18
CA MET A 316 5.49 -15.72 -19.94
C MET A 316 4.68 -15.90 -21.24
N GLY A 317 5.08 -15.30 -22.34
CA GLY A 317 4.38 -15.38 -23.66
C GLY A 317 5.14 -16.16 -24.74
N SER A 318 6.38 -16.57 -24.52
CA SER A 318 7.12 -17.32 -25.55
C SER A 318 6.88 -18.83 -25.42
N ARG A 319 6.10 -19.38 -26.32
CA ARG A 319 6.16 -20.80 -26.70
C ARG A 319 7.52 -21.07 -27.36
N GLY A 320 8.63 -20.86 -26.59
CA GLY A 320 9.97 -21.20 -26.97
C GLY A 320 10.24 -22.66 -26.65
N THR A 321 10.45 -23.45 -27.70
CA THR A 321 11.13 -24.75 -27.78
C THR A 321 11.16 -25.61 -26.51
N VAL A 322 10.40 -26.66 -26.59
CA VAL A 322 10.33 -27.86 -25.75
C VAL A 322 11.70 -28.27 -25.20
N THR A 323 11.95 -27.91 -23.92
CA THR A 323 12.82 -28.71 -23.07
C THR A 323 12.27 -28.64 -21.65
N THR A 324 11.68 -29.75 -21.17
CA THR A 324 11.13 -30.02 -19.84
C THR A 324 10.11 -28.95 -19.32
N ARG A 325 8.82 -29.19 -19.60
CA ARG A 325 7.67 -28.43 -19.08
C ARG A 325 7.66 -28.47 -17.56
N GLY A 326 8.13 -27.39 -16.92
CA GLY A 326 7.89 -27.14 -15.50
C GLY A 326 6.47 -26.67 -15.27
N ARG A 327 5.81 -27.11 -14.19
CA ARG A 327 4.53 -26.60 -13.75
C ARG A 327 4.74 -25.34 -12.91
N ARG A 328 4.12 -24.22 -13.25
CA ARG A 328 4.12 -23.01 -12.45
C ARG A 328 3.08 -23.13 -11.34
N VAL A 329 3.45 -22.69 -10.13
CA VAL A 329 2.54 -22.55 -8.99
C VAL A 329 2.56 -21.10 -8.57
N PHE A 330 1.51 -20.38 -8.91
CA PHE A 330 1.36 -19.00 -8.50
C PHE A 330 0.87 -18.94 -7.06
N LEU A 331 1.61 -18.25 -6.20
CA LEU A 331 1.31 -18.08 -4.80
C LEU A 331 0.85 -16.65 -4.57
N SER A 332 -0.37 -16.45 -4.08
CA SER A 332 -0.98 -15.14 -3.92
C SER A 332 -1.80 -15.03 -2.63
N THR A 333 -2.19 -13.81 -2.31
CA THR A 333 -3.15 -13.45 -1.27
C THR A 333 -4.39 -12.82 -1.90
N SER A 334 -5.43 -12.49 -1.11
CA SER A 334 -6.63 -11.78 -1.59
C SER A 334 -6.30 -10.52 -2.38
N GLN A 335 -5.28 -9.78 -1.96
CA GLN A 335 -4.86 -8.54 -2.61
C GLN A 335 -4.22 -8.73 -4.00
N GLY A 336 -3.96 -9.96 -4.41
CA GLY A 336 -3.34 -10.28 -5.69
C GLY A 336 -4.30 -10.85 -6.73
N GLU A 337 -5.61 -10.90 -6.46
CA GLU A 337 -6.58 -11.53 -7.34
C GLU A 337 -6.61 -10.93 -8.74
N ASP A 338 -6.55 -9.61 -8.83
CA ASP A 338 -6.57 -8.89 -10.11
C ASP A 338 -5.23 -8.92 -10.87
N MET A 339 -4.17 -9.43 -10.27
CA MET A 339 -2.88 -9.59 -10.97
C MET A 339 -2.89 -10.74 -12.00
N PHE A 340 -3.94 -11.55 -12.02
CA PHE A 340 -4.04 -12.71 -12.93
C PHE A 340 -4.62 -12.41 -14.32
N TRP A 341 -4.89 -11.15 -14.64
CA TRP A 341 -5.48 -10.76 -15.93
C TRP A 341 -4.64 -11.21 -17.15
N ALA A 342 -3.32 -11.29 -17.01
CA ALA A 342 -2.39 -11.68 -18.06
C ALA A 342 -1.97 -13.17 -18.01
N VAL A 343 -2.55 -13.98 -17.12
CA VAL A 343 -2.18 -15.40 -16.97
C VAL A 343 -3.27 -16.29 -17.57
N ASP A 344 -2.98 -16.91 -18.69
CA ASP A 344 -3.97 -17.70 -19.48
C ASP A 344 -3.99 -19.20 -19.16
N SER A 345 -2.94 -19.73 -18.54
CA SER A 345 -2.72 -21.19 -18.39
C SER A 345 -3.18 -21.77 -17.05
N VAL A 346 -4.00 -21.06 -16.28
CA VAL A 346 -4.46 -21.52 -14.97
C VAL A 346 -5.57 -22.55 -15.14
N ASN A 347 -5.27 -23.80 -14.76
CA ASN A 347 -6.24 -24.88 -14.77
C ASN A 347 -6.68 -25.32 -13.37
N PHE A 348 -5.91 -24.96 -12.36
CA PHE A 348 -6.19 -25.34 -10.98
C PHE A 348 -6.14 -24.14 -10.07
N VAL A 349 -7.20 -23.92 -9.29
CA VAL A 349 -7.21 -22.93 -8.21
C VAL A 349 -7.38 -23.68 -6.89
N ILE A 350 -6.58 -23.32 -5.91
CA ILE A 350 -6.69 -23.78 -4.53
C ILE A 350 -6.97 -22.54 -3.67
N ASP A 351 -8.14 -22.50 -3.06
CA ASP A 351 -8.61 -21.39 -2.26
C ASP A 351 -8.71 -21.77 -0.78
N ALA A 352 -7.91 -21.12 0.06
CA ALA A 352 -7.96 -21.31 1.52
C ALA A 352 -9.25 -20.72 2.16
N GLY A 353 -9.95 -19.82 1.47
CA GLY A 353 -11.19 -19.20 1.94
C GLY A 353 -11.00 -18.26 3.12
N VAL A 354 -9.78 -17.86 3.40
CA VAL A 354 -9.40 -16.98 4.52
C VAL A 354 -8.37 -15.95 4.08
N GLU A 355 -8.37 -14.82 4.77
CA GLU A 355 -7.39 -13.76 4.63
C GLU A 355 -6.97 -13.23 6.00
N LYS A 356 -5.73 -12.81 6.15
CA LYS A 356 -5.26 -12.04 7.29
C LYS A 356 -5.38 -10.56 6.98
N ARG A 357 -6.09 -9.86 7.85
CA ARG A 357 -6.25 -8.41 7.78
C ARG A 357 -5.66 -7.75 9.01
N TYR A 358 -5.09 -6.57 8.79
CA TYR A 358 -4.67 -5.70 9.88
C TYR A 358 -5.86 -4.84 10.27
N VAL A 359 -6.35 -5.03 11.51
CA VAL A 359 -7.45 -4.27 12.07
C VAL A 359 -6.91 -3.35 13.15
N TYR A 360 -7.07 -2.06 12.95
CA TYR A 360 -6.68 -1.05 13.92
C TYR A 360 -7.70 -0.96 15.05
N ASN A 361 -7.22 -1.02 16.28
CA ASN A 361 -8.05 -0.83 17.46
C ASN A 361 -7.79 0.58 18.03
N PRO A 362 -8.74 1.53 17.93
CA PRO A 362 -8.55 2.90 18.40
C PRO A 362 -8.32 3.02 19.90
N ARG A 363 -8.88 2.11 20.73
CA ARG A 363 -8.73 2.15 22.20
C ARG A 363 -7.31 1.89 22.65
N ILE A 364 -6.62 1.00 21.96
CA ILE A 364 -5.25 0.60 22.32
C ILE A 364 -4.19 1.18 21.37
N ARG A 365 -4.61 1.91 20.34
CA ARG A 365 -3.76 2.50 19.28
C ARG A 365 -2.79 1.49 18.67
N ALA A 366 -3.31 0.31 18.33
CA ALA A 366 -2.52 -0.79 17.82
C ALA A 366 -3.23 -1.55 16.71
N ASN A 367 -2.43 -2.11 15.81
CA ASN A 367 -2.90 -3.03 14.78
C ASN A 367 -2.92 -4.46 15.33
N SER A 368 -3.98 -5.19 15.01
CA SER A 368 -4.10 -6.62 15.27
C SER A 368 -4.18 -7.37 13.97
N GLU A 369 -3.45 -8.46 13.84
CA GLU A 369 -3.66 -9.41 12.75
C GLU A 369 -4.86 -10.29 13.05
N VAL A 370 -5.89 -10.21 12.22
CA VAL A 370 -7.12 -10.99 12.38
C VAL A 370 -7.30 -11.88 11.15
N LEU A 371 -7.47 -13.18 11.39
CA LEU A 371 -7.84 -14.12 10.32
C LEU A 371 -9.35 -14.04 10.09
N ARG A 372 -9.74 -13.64 8.89
CA ARG A 372 -11.15 -13.54 8.48
C ARG A 372 -11.46 -14.44 7.29
N THR A 373 -12.74 -14.70 7.09
CA THR A 373 -13.23 -15.32 5.86
C THR A 373 -13.24 -14.30 4.75
N ILE A 374 -12.90 -14.73 3.55
CA ILE A 374 -13.06 -13.92 2.34
C ILE A 374 -14.53 -13.63 2.06
N SER A 375 -14.81 -12.65 1.20
CA SER A 375 -16.16 -12.40 0.71
C SER A 375 -16.57 -13.41 -0.35
N ARG A 376 -17.88 -13.52 -0.60
CA ARG A 376 -18.43 -14.33 -1.69
C ARG A 376 -17.95 -13.82 -3.04
N CYS A 377 -17.88 -12.51 -3.20
CA CYS A 377 -17.34 -11.87 -4.40
C CYS A 377 -15.90 -12.33 -4.69
N GLN A 378 -15.02 -12.31 -3.69
CA GLN A 378 -13.63 -12.79 -3.82
C GLN A 378 -13.58 -14.28 -4.15
N ALA A 379 -14.39 -15.11 -3.47
CA ALA A 379 -14.47 -16.55 -3.76
C ALA A 379 -14.88 -16.82 -5.22
N ASP A 380 -15.85 -16.08 -5.73
CA ASP A 380 -16.32 -16.20 -7.10
C ASP A 380 -15.28 -15.74 -8.13
N ILE A 381 -14.57 -14.65 -7.86
CA ILE A 381 -13.42 -14.19 -8.66
C ILE A 381 -12.36 -15.30 -8.76
N ARG A 382 -11.99 -15.92 -7.64
CA ARG A 382 -10.97 -16.99 -7.61
C ARG A 382 -11.41 -18.21 -8.42
N LYS A 383 -12.67 -18.63 -8.31
CA LYS A 383 -13.21 -19.75 -9.09
C LYS A 383 -13.14 -19.48 -10.61
N GLN A 384 -13.41 -18.25 -11.03
CA GLN A 384 -13.42 -17.87 -12.46
C GLN A 384 -12.02 -17.85 -13.10
N LEU A 385 -10.94 -17.82 -12.33
CA LEU A 385 -9.58 -17.81 -12.87
C LEU A 385 -9.24 -19.05 -13.68
N THR A 386 -9.86 -20.20 -13.40
CA THR A 386 -9.61 -21.46 -14.13
C THR A 386 -10.33 -21.53 -15.48
N GLY A 387 -11.35 -20.71 -15.70
CA GLY A 387 -12.23 -20.85 -16.85
C GLY A 387 -13.07 -22.14 -16.80
N PRO A 388 -13.81 -22.46 -17.87
CA PRO A 388 -14.81 -23.53 -17.90
C PRO A 388 -14.23 -24.96 -17.93
N THR A 389 -12.93 -25.11 -18.15
CA THR A 389 -12.27 -26.43 -18.24
C THR A 389 -11.43 -26.77 -17.01
N GLY A 390 -11.28 -25.83 -16.06
CA GLY A 390 -10.42 -26.00 -14.91
C GLY A 390 -11.13 -26.55 -13.67
N LYS A 391 -10.36 -26.74 -12.60
CA LYS A 391 -10.84 -27.27 -11.31
C LYS A 391 -10.52 -26.27 -10.20
N CYS A 392 -11.50 -26.01 -9.33
CA CYS A 392 -11.34 -25.19 -8.15
C CYS A 392 -11.50 -26.02 -6.87
N PHE A 393 -10.49 -25.97 -6.01
CA PHE A 393 -10.49 -26.66 -4.72
C PHE A 393 -10.67 -25.63 -3.60
N CYS A 394 -11.85 -25.62 -2.99
CA CYS A 394 -12.17 -24.78 -1.85
C CYS A 394 -11.83 -25.54 -0.55
N LEU A 395 -10.86 -25.06 0.22
CA LEU A 395 -10.45 -25.67 1.48
C LEU A 395 -11.39 -25.27 2.64
N TYR A 396 -12.66 -25.17 2.35
CA TYR A 396 -13.73 -24.86 3.28
C TYR A 396 -15.03 -25.57 2.83
N PRO A 397 -15.97 -25.81 3.75
CA PRO A 397 -17.23 -26.46 3.41
C PRO A 397 -18.11 -25.56 2.53
N GLU A 398 -18.89 -26.16 1.65
CA GLU A 398 -19.83 -25.46 0.77
C GLU A 398 -20.86 -24.64 1.54
N GLU A 399 -21.31 -25.16 2.67
CA GLU A 399 -22.31 -24.54 3.55
C GLU A 399 -21.77 -23.33 4.33
N ARG A 400 -20.47 -22.99 4.17
CA ARG A 400 -19.86 -21.86 4.87
C ARG A 400 -20.48 -20.57 4.40
N VAL A 401 -21.10 -19.83 5.30
CA VAL A 401 -21.66 -18.52 5.03
C VAL A 401 -20.51 -17.52 4.85
N LEU A 402 -20.26 -17.10 3.62
CA LEU A 402 -19.32 -16.04 3.30
C LEU A 402 -20.05 -14.69 3.28
N PRO A 403 -19.42 -13.58 3.74
CA PRO A 403 -19.95 -12.23 3.55
C PRO A 403 -20.20 -11.96 2.07
N ILE A 404 -21.29 -11.28 1.73
CA ILE A 404 -21.65 -11.02 0.32
C ILE A 404 -20.59 -10.10 -0.33
N GLU A 405 -20.19 -9.03 0.38
CA GLU A 405 -19.28 -8.00 -0.10
C GLU A 405 -18.00 -7.97 0.73
N THR A 406 -16.94 -7.40 0.16
CA THR A 406 -15.68 -7.15 0.86
C THR A 406 -15.92 -6.12 1.97
N TYR A 407 -15.36 -6.40 3.15
CA TYR A 407 -15.49 -5.50 4.29
C TYR A 407 -14.70 -4.20 4.05
N PRO A 408 -15.32 -3.01 4.18
CA PRO A 408 -14.66 -1.74 3.88
C PRO A 408 -13.46 -1.48 4.79
N GLN A 409 -12.31 -1.18 4.19
CA GLN A 409 -11.08 -0.91 4.95
C GLN A 409 -11.18 0.31 5.86
N ILE A 410 -12.04 1.28 5.53
CA ILE A 410 -12.25 2.49 6.35
C ILE A 410 -12.74 2.18 7.77
N LEU A 411 -13.35 1.00 8.00
CA LEU A 411 -13.79 0.54 9.32
C LEU A 411 -12.68 -0.16 10.10
N GLU A 412 -11.54 -0.45 9.48
CA GLU A 412 -10.47 -1.27 10.07
C GLU A 412 -9.12 -0.56 10.12
N THR A 413 -9.02 0.65 9.60
CA THR A 413 -7.74 1.36 9.45
C THR A 413 -7.66 2.57 10.37
N ASN A 414 -6.44 2.96 10.77
CA ASN A 414 -6.20 4.25 11.41
C ASN A 414 -6.53 5.37 10.42
N LEU A 415 -7.40 6.28 10.83
CA LEU A 415 -7.93 7.34 9.96
C LEU A 415 -7.17 8.67 10.07
N THR A 416 -6.11 8.76 10.87
CA THR A 416 -5.38 10.03 11.13
C THR A 416 -4.95 10.71 9.83
N SER A 417 -4.32 9.97 8.90
CA SER A 417 -3.89 10.51 7.60
C SER A 417 -5.08 10.89 6.70
N THR A 418 -6.16 10.12 6.75
CA THR A 418 -7.40 10.41 6.00
C THR A 418 -8.06 11.70 6.50
N ILE A 419 -8.15 11.88 7.82
CA ILE A 419 -8.74 13.07 8.42
C ILE A 419 -7.88 14.31 8.13
N LEU A 420 -6.57 14.18 8.21
CA LEU A 420 -5.62 15.21 7.84
C LEU A 420 -5.86 15.68 6.39
N PHE A 421 -5.99 14.73 5.46
CA PHE A 421 -6.29 14.98 4.05
C PHE A 421 -7.64 15.70 3.89
N LEU A 422 -8.73 15.19 4.49
CA LEU A 422 -10.06 15.79 4.39
C LEU A 422 -10.10 17.23 4.95
N LYS A 423 -9.39 17.47 6.05
CA LYS A 423 -9.25 18.84 6.59
C LYS A 423 -8.43 19.74 5.67
N ARG A 424 -7.41 19.21 4.99
CA ARG A 424 -6.63 19.95 3.98
C ARG A 424 -7.52 20.37 2.80
N MET A 425 -8.46 19.54 2.41
CA MET A 425 -9.48 19.85 1.39
C MET A 425 -10.53 20.86 1.85
N LYS A 426 -10.41 21.40 3.07
CA LYS A 426 -11.37 22.35 3.68
C LYS A 426 -12.80 21.83 3.75
N ILE A 427 -12.97 20.53 3.87
CA ILE A 427 -14.27 19.92 4.10
C ILE A 427 -14.71 20.30 5.51
N ALA A 428 -15.72 21.17 5.60
CA ALA A 428 -16.12 21.92 6.80
C ALA A 428 -16.63 21.05 7.96
N GLY A 429 -16.83 19.80 7.79
CA GLY A 429 -17.23 18.90 8.86
C GLY A 429 -17.14 17.47 8.39
N LEU A 430 -16.44 16.65 9.14
CA LEU A 430 -16.34 15.21 8.84
C LEU A 430 -17.72 14.52 8.85
N GLY A 431 -18.70 15.12 9.54
CA GLY A 431 -20.10 14.67 9.52
C GLY A 431 -20.87 15.01 8.24
N HIS A 432 -20.35 15.92 7.42
CA HIS A 432 -20.94 16.32 6.14
C HIS A 432 -20.22 15.70 4.93
N CYS A 433 -19.12 14.98 5.14
CA CYS A 433 -18.48 14.21 4.08
C CYS A 433 -19.37 13.02 3.70
N ASP A 434 -19.73 12.93 2.42
CA ASP A 434 -20.53 11.83 1.89
C ASP A 434 -19.69 10.56 1.72
N PHE A 435 -19.34 9.96 2.84
CA PHE A 435 -18.69 8.67 2.86
C PHE A 435 -19.62 7.56 2.33
N ILE A 436 -19.11 6.71 1.48
CA ILE A 436 -19.85 5.49 1.06
C ILE A 436 -20.16 4.62 2.28
N THR A 437 -19.18 4.45 3.15
CA THR A 437 -19.35 3.82 4.46
C THR A 437 -18.81 4.79 5.51
N ARG A 438 -19.64 5.17 6.45
CA ARG A 438 -19.22 6.08 7.54
C ARG A 438 -18.25 5.34 8.45
N PRO A 439 -17.08 5.95 8.75
CA PRO A 439 -16.16 5.41 9.72
C PRO A 439 -16.78 5.37 11.12
N ASP A 440 -16.20 4.49 11.97
CA ASP A 440 -16.60 4.43 13.37
C ASP A 440 -16.31 5.77 14.08
N PRO A 441 -17.28 6.34 14.83
CA PRO A 441 -17.07 7.56 15.59
C PRO A 441 -15.89 7.50 16.57
N GLU A 442 -15.62 6.34 17.18
CA GLU A 442 -14.49 6.16 18.10
C GLU A 442 -13.14 6.31 17.36
N GLY A 443 -13.02 5.73 16.17
CA GLY A 443 -11.82 5.88 15.32
C GLY A 443 -11.62 7.31 14.83
N LEU A 444 -12.71 8.03 14.48
CA LEU A 444 -12.67 9.45 14.12
C LEU A 444 -12.18 10.32 15.28
N MET A 445 -12.76 10.14 16.47
CA MET A 445 -12.40 10.92 17.65
C MET A 445 -10.94 10.69 18.05
N GLN A 446 -10.49 9.45 18.03
CA GLN A 446 -9.11 9.10 18.35
C GLN A 446 -8.12 9.72 17.35
N SER A 447 -8.47 9.75 16.07
CA SER A 447 -7.61 10.36 15.04
C SER A 447 -7.57 11.90 15.16
N LEU A 448 -8.67 12.55 15.52
CA LEU A 448 -8.70 13.98 15.83
C LEU A 448 -7.87 14.30 17.07
N GLU A 449 -7.98 13.50 18.13
CA GLU A 449 -7.17 13.64 19.32
C GLU A 449 -5.66 13.48 19.01
N GLU A 450 -5.30 12.55 18.15
CA GLU A 450 -3.91 12.37 17.72
C GLU A 450 -3.39 13.59 16.95
N LEU A 451 -4.17 14.13 16.01
CA LEU A 451 -3.81 15.34 15.28
C LEU A 451 -3.69 16.58 16.20
N ASP A 452 -4.55 16.68 17.22
CA ASP A 452 -4.47 17.74 18.24
C ASP A 452 -3.20 17.61 19.05
N TYR A 453 -2.85 16.41 19.55
CA TYR A 453 -1.59 16.16 20.28
C TYR A 453 -0.35 16.49 19.43
N LEU A 454 -0.40 16.29 18.11
CA LEU A 454 0.67 16.66 17.19
C LEU A 454 0.72 18.16 16.88
N ALA A 455 -0.20 18.94 17.45
CA ALA A 455 -0.44 20.36 17.14
C ALA A 455 -0.73 20.61 15.66
N ALA A 456 -1.32 19.63 14.99
CA ALA A 456 -1.77 19.75 13.60
C ALA A 456 -3.12 20.46 13.48
N LEU A 457 -3.88 20.63 14.57
CA LEU A 457 -5.14 21.34 14.64
C LEU A 457 -5.01 22.64 15.42
N ASP A 458 -5.81 23.63 15.06
CA ASP A 458 -6.02 24.86 15.84
C ASP A 458 -7.13 24.69 16.88
N ILE A 459 -7.42 25.74 17.63
CA ILE A 459 -8.45 25.74 18.69
C ILE A 459 -9.88 25.55 18.16
N ASP A 460 -10.11 25.82 16.88
CA ASP A 460 -11.40 25.65 16.21
C ASP A 460 -11.51 24.28 15.52
N GLY A 461 -10.44 23.47 15.63
CA GLY A 461 -10.34 22.14 15.02
C GLY A 461 -10.04 22.16 13.51
N ASN A 462 -9.62 23.28 12.94
CA ASN A 462 -9.09 23.37 11.58
C ASN A 462 -7.60 23.05 11.58
N LEU A 463 -7.00 22.90 10.38
CA LEU A 463 -5.56 22.70 10.29
C LEU A 463 -4.80 23.94 10.74
N SER A 464 -3.85 23.73 11.65
CA SER A 464 -2.84 24.71 12.01
C SER A 464 -1.82 24.88 10.87
N GLU A 465 -0.91 25.86 10.98
CA GLU A 465 0.22 25.99 10.05
C GLU A 465 1.08 24.72 10.00
N ILE A 466 1.31 24.11 11.17
CA ILE A 466 2.03 22.83 11.29
C ILE A 466 1.23 21.73 10.59
N GLY A 467 -0.08 21.66 10.77
CA GLY A 467 -0.95 20.68 10.12
C GLY A 467 -0.94 20.80 8.60
N ILE A 468 -0.90 22.01 8.07
CA ILE A 468 -0.76 22.25 6.63
C ILE A 468 0.56 21.68 6.12
N ILE A 469 1.68 21.96 6.80
CA ILE A 469 3.00 21.44 6.39
C ILE A 469 3.05 19.91 6.50
N ILE A 470 2.51 19.33 7.57
CA ILE A 470 2.41 17.87 7.73
C ILE A 470 1.65 17.25 6.55
N SER A 471 0.58 17.89 6.08
CA SER A 471 -0.22 17.37 4.96
C SER A 471 0.51 17.37 3.61
N GLU A 472 1.52 18.21 3.42
CA GLU A 472 2.34 18.23 2.20
C GLU A 472 3.34 17.06 2.11
N LEU A 473 3.69 16.47 3.26
CA LEU A 473 4.65 15.37 3.32
C LEU A 473 3.97 14.01 3.04
N PRO A 474 4.52 13.15 2.19
CA PRO A 474 4.00 11.80 1.91
C PRO A 474 4.37 10.82 3.04
N LEU A 475 4.07 11.19 4.27
CA LEU A 475 4.39 10.46 5.51
C LEU A 475 3.14 10.38 6.40
N ASP A 476 3.14 9.45 7.34
CA ASP A 476 2.17 9.51 8.43
C ASP A 476 2.38 10.78 9.28
N ALA A 477 1.32 11.21 9.96
CA ALA A 477 1.34 12.48 10.69
C ALA A 477 2.42 12.53 11.79
N GLN A 478 2.70 11.41 12.45
CA GLN A 478 3.70 11.33 13.50
C GLN A 478 5.13 11.45 12.94
N MET A 479 5.43 10.75 11.85
CA MET A 479 6.73 10.83 11.20
C MET A 479 6.96 12.21 10.57
N ALA A 480 5.91 12.78 9.95
CA ALA A 480 5.95 14.14 9.41
C ALA A 480 6.25 15.17 10.52
N LYS A 481 5.63 15.03 11.70
CA LYS A 481 5.93 15.87 12.87
C LYS A 481 7.36 15.69 13.36
N ALA A 482 7.86 14.45 13.42
CA ALA A 482 9.25 14.17 13.80
C ALA A 482 10.24 14.81 12.80
N LEU A 483 9.91 14.75 11.51
CA LEU A 483 10.72 15.37 10.45
C LEU A 483 10.75 16.90 10.59
N LEU A 484 9.60 17.54 10.87
CA LEU A 484 9.56 18.98 11.13
C LEU A 484 10.39 19.38 12.37
N ALA A 485 10.26 18.63 13.47
CA ALA A 485 11.06 18.85 14.67
C ALA A 485 12.56 18.67 14.41
N SER A 486 12.95 17.82 13.47
CA SER A 486 14.37 17.63 13.12
C SER A 486 15.02 18.87 12.52
N CYS A 487 14.24 19.76 11.91
CA CYS A 487 14.72 21.06 11.41
C CYS A 487 15.16 21.96 12.59
N GLU A 488 14.43 21.94 13.71
CA GLU A 488 14.76 22.71 14.89
C GLU A 488 16.00 22.14 15.63
N PHE A 489 16.18 20.82 15.55
CA PHE A 489 17.28 20.12 16.23
C PHE A 489 18.51 19.86 15.35
N ASP A 490 18.59 20.41 14.16
CA ASP A 490 19.70 20.23 13.21
C ASP A 490 20.08 18.74 12.98
N CYS A 491 19.08 17.88 12.73
CA CYS A 491 19.26 16.45 12.44
C CYS A 491 18.37 15.93 11.29
N VAL A 492 18.09 16.81 10.32
CA VAL A 492 17.17 16.50 9.21
C VAL A 492 17.66 15.33 8.37
N ASN A 493 18.94 15.26 8.04
CA ASN A 493 19.50 14.19 7.20
C ASN A 493 19.27 12.79 7.80
N GLU A 494 19.40 12.66 9.11
CA GLU A 494 19.20 11.41 9.82
C GLU A 494 17.72 11.05 9.89
N VAL A 495 16.85 12.00 10.22
CA VAL A 495 15.42 11.75 10.35
C VAL A 495 14.79 11.50 8.99
N VAL A 496 15.18 12.19 7.91
CA VAL A 496 14.78 11.85 6.53
C VAL A 496 15.18 10.42 6.16
N THR A 497 16.38 10.00 6.56
CA THR A 497 16.85 8.62 6.33
C THR A 497 16.01 7.60 7.09
N ILE A 498 15.69 7.87 8.36
CA ILE A 498 14.79 7.03 9.17
C ILE A 498 13.40 6.97 8.51
N ALA A 499 12.82 8.13 8.17
CA ALA A 499 11.51 8.21 7.55
C ALA A 499 11.45 7.41 6.24
N ALA A 500 12.45 7.55 5.38
CA ALA A 500 12.53 6.83 4.13
C ALA A 500 12.61 5.30 4.31
N LEU A 501 13.42 4.84 5.27
CA LEU A 501 13.56 3.40 5.56
C LEU A 501 12.32 2.80 6.21
N LEU A 502 11.57 3.57 7.01
CA LEU A 502 10.33 3.13 7.63
C LEU A 502 9.14 3.18 6.67
N SER A 503 9.16 4.06 5.68
CA SER A 503 8.14 4.14 4.63
C SER A 503 8.37 3.12 3.50
N ALA A 504 9.60 2.62 3.33
CA ALA A 504 9.94 1.57 2.38
C ALA A 504 9.61 0.17 2.95
N PRO A 505 9.49 -0.86 2.12
CA PRO A 505 9.46 -2.25 2.59
C PRO A 505 10.67 -2.56 3.48
N SER A 506 10.54 -3.55 4.37
CA SER A 506 11.65 -3.93 5.26
C SER A 506 12.95 -4.16 4.51
N CYS A 507 14.02 -3.47 4.95
CA CYS A 507 15.37 -3.69 4.41
C CYS A 507 15.98 -5.03 4.85
N PHE A 508 15.38 -5.73 5.80
CA PHE A 508 15.81 -7.04 6.25
C PHE A 508 15.07 -8.15 5.50
N LEU A 509 15.81 -9.13 4.98
CA LEU A 509 15.23 -10.35 4.47
C LEU A 509 14.96 -11.32 5.60
N GLU A 510 13.85 -12.05 5.50
CA GLU A 510 13.59 -13.14 6.44
C GLU A 510 14.69 -14.20 6.37
N PRO A 511 15.22 -14.63 7.53
CA PRO A 511 16.27 -15.64 7.54
C PRO A 511 15.74 -16.97 7.00
N PRO A 512 16.53 -17.65 6.13
CA PRO A 512 16.19 -19.01 5.71
C PRO A 512 16.06 -19.94 6.91
N VAL A 513 15.19 -20.93 6.80
CA VAL A 513 14.93 -21.90 7.88
C VAL A 513 16.25 -22.51 8.38
N GLY A 514 16.53 -22.34 9.67
CA GLY A 514 17.74 -22.86 10.31
C GLY A 514 18.98 -21.96 10.23
N ARG A 515 18.92 -20.80 9.54
CA ARG A 515 20.07 -19.87 9.43
C ARG A 515 19.87 -18.53 10.15
N ALA A 516 18.90 -18.45 11.04
CA ALA A 516 18.61 -17.21 11.78
C ALA A 516 19.84 -16.66 12.55
N GLN A 517 20.66 -17.53 13.12
CA GLN A 517 21.88 -17.12 13.84
C GLN A 517 22.95 -16.55 12.91
N GLU A 518 23.15 -17.11 11.73
CA GLU A 518 24.10 -16.60 10.73
C GLU A 518 23.69 -15.20 10.27
N VAL A 519 22.40 -15.02 9.95
CA VAL A 519 21.85 -13.71 9.56
C VAL A 519 22.01 -12.68 10.67
N GLN A 520 21.68 -13.03 11.90
CA GLN A 520 21.88 -12.16 13.06
C GLN A 520 23.37 -11.76 13.25
N GLN A 521 24.29 -12.68 12.98
CA GLN A 521 25.73 -12.38 13.05
C GLN A 521 26.16 -11.41 11.94
N CYS A 522 25.65 -11.57 10.72
CA CYS A 522 25.90 -10.63 9.62
C CYS A 522 25.38 -9.22 9.94
N HIS A 523 24.18 -9.10 10.54
CA HIS A 523 23.59 -7.82 10.90
C HIS A 523 24.27 -7.14 12.11
N ARG A 524 25.03 -7.90 12.93
CA ARG A 524 25.68 -7.39 14.14
C ARG A 524 26.58 -6.18 13.89
N LYS A 525 27.22 -6.09 12.72
CA LYS A 525 28.11 -4.98 12.38
C LYS A 525 27.39 -3.64 12.19
N PHE A 526 26.09 -3.66 11.87
CA PHE A 526 25.29 -2.47 11.67
C PHE A 526 24.63 -1.99 12.96
N ARG A 527 24.55 -2.85 13.99
CA ARG A 527 23.85 -2.54 15.24
C ARG A 527 24.46 -1.33 15.92
N HIS A 528 23.57 -0.43 16.34
CA HIS A 528 23.93 0.73 17.13
C HIS A 528 23.50 0.55 18.59
N PRO A 529 24.29 0.96 19.58
CA PRO A 529 23.94 0.81 21.00
C PRO A 529 22.66 1.56 21.39
N GLU A 530 22.35 2.66 20.75
CA GLU A 530 21.17 3.49 21.03
C GLU A 530 19.86 2.94 20.42
N GLY A 531 19.93 1.86 19.61
CA GLY A 531 18.76 1.12 19.13
C GLY A 531 18.59 1.05 17.62
N ASP A 532 17.38 0.64 17.22
CA ASP A 532 17.09 0.23 15.84
C ASP A 532 17.04 1.41 14.87
N HIS A 533 16.52 2.57 15.26
CA HIS A 533 16.50 3.75 14.38
C HIS A 533 17.91 4.15 13.94
N PHE A 534 18.88 4.08 14.84
CA PHE A 534 20.29 4.35 14.54
C PHE A 534 20.94 3.22 13.74
N THR A 535 20.52 1.98 13.96
CA THR A 535 20.92 0.82 13.15
C THR A 535 20.48 0.96 11.71
N LEU A 536 19.27 1.47 11.46
CA LEU A 536 18.77 1.76 10.11
C LEU A 536 19.65 2.81 9.40
N ILE A 537 20.06 3.88 10.08
CA ILE A 537 20.99 4.88 9.54
C ILE A 537 22.32 4.22 9.14
N ASN A 538 22.87 3.35 10.00
CA ASN A 538 24.11 2.64 9.70
C ASN A 538 23.99 1.76 8.45
N ILE A 539 22.87 1.04 8.30
CA ILE A 539 22.62 0.20 7.10
C ILE A 539 22.57 1.07 5.86
N TYR A 540 21.84 2.18 5.91
CA TYR A 540 21.72 3.08 4.76
C TYR A 540 23.07 3.69 4.37
N ASN A 541 23.85 4.16 5.33
CA ASN A 541 25.19 4.71 5.10
C ASN A 541 26.12 3.67 4.48
N ALA A 542 26.09 2.42 4.97
CA ALA A 542 26.87 1.32 4.40
C ALA A 542 26.42 0.97 2.99
N PHE A 543 25.11 1.01 2.70
CA PHE A 543 24.57 0.83 1.36
C PHE A 543 25.07 1.93 0.40
N LYS A 544 25.01 3.20 0.81
CA LYS A 544 25.51 4.33 0.01
C LYS A 544 27.03 4.26 -0.22
N TYR A 545 27.77 3.79 0.77
CA TYR A 545 29.21 3.56 0.62
C TYR A 545 29.49 2.46 -0.40
N SER A 546 28.76 1.33 -0.32
CA SER A 546 28.86 0.24 -1.30
C SER A 546 28.52 0.69 -2.72
N GLN A 547 27.52 1.57 -2.90
CA GLN A 547 27.19 2.15 -4.21
C GLN A 547 28.34 2.97 -4.80
N ARG A 548 29.07 3.73 -3.98
CA ARG A 548 30.20 4.56 -4.43
C ARG A 548 31.43 3.75 -4.79
N GLU A 549 31.71 2.68 -4.04
CA GLU A 549 32.86 1.80 -4.33
C GLU A 549 32.66 0.91 -5.55
N THR A 550 31.40 0.55 -5.84
CA THR A 550 31.09 -0.42 -6.90
C THR A 550 30.50 0.29 -8.09
N LEU A 551 31.28 0.48 -9.15
CA LEU A 551 30.83 1.10 -10.42
C LEU A 551 29.78 0.24 -11.18
N LEU A 552 29.49 -0.97 -10.73
CA LEU A 552 28.57 -1.93 -11.34
C LEU A 552 27.40 -2.24 -10.38
N SER A 553 26.16 -2.08 -10.84
CA SER A 553 24.95 -2.40 -10.07
C SER A 553 24.92 -3.83 -9.49
N LYS A 554 25.49 -4.80 -10.22
CA LYS A 554 25.62 -6.20 -9.74
C LYS A 554 26.48 -6.36 -8.49
N GLY A 555 27.41 -5.46 -8.22
CA GLY A 555 28.25 -5.52 -7.02
C GLY A 555 27.47 -5.11 -5.75
N VAL A 556 26.58 -4.11 -5.87
CA VAL A 556 25.73 -3.66 -4.77
C VAL A 556 24.67 -4.72 -4.44
N GLU A 557 24.07 -5.34 -5.44
CA GLU A 557 23.12 -6.43 -5.24
C GLU A 557 23.75 -7.61 -4.51
N LYS A 558 24.97 -8.01 -4.92
CA LYS A 558 25.74 -9.05 -4.25
C LYS A 558 26.06 -8.68 -2.81
N TRP A 559 26.46 -7.42 -2.56
CA TRP A 559 26.69 -6.93 -1.20
C TRP A 559 25.43 -7.05 -0.34
N CYS A 560 24.26 -6.68 -0.85
CA CYS A 560 23.00 -6.87 -0.14
C CYS A 560 22.72 -8.36 0.15
N GLN A 561 22.96 -9.25 -0.83
CA GLN A 561 22.80 -10.70 -0.66
C GLN A 561 23.74 -11.26 0.41
N ASP A 562 25.02 -10.84 0.42
CA ASP A 562 26.03 -11.28 1.40
C ASP A 562 25.66 -10.88 2.84
N TYR A 563 24.88 -9.78 3.02
CA TYR A 563 24.39 -9.30 4.32
C TYR A 563 22.92 -9.60 4.58
N HIS A 564 22.26 -10.40 3.76
CA HIS A 564 20.84 -10.71 3.87
C HIS A 564 19.96 -9.45 3.96
N LEU A 565 20.26 -8.44 3.15
CA LEU A 565 19.51 -7.21 3.01
C LEU A 565 18.71 -7.21 1.70
N ASN A 566 17.55 -6.57 1.74
CA ASN A 566 16.69 -6.38 0.59
C ASN A 566 17.18 -5.20 -0.27
N HIS A 567 17.86 -5.48 -1.36
CA HIS A 567 18.41 -4.48 -2.27
C HIS A 567 17.31 -3.54 -2.81
N ARG A 568 16.17 -4.09 -3.22
CA ARG A 568 15.05 -3.29 -3.76
C ARG A 568 14.46 -2.36 -2.71
N ALA A 569 14.28 -2.84 -1.48
CA ALA A 569 13.79 -2.01 -0.39
C ALA A 569 14.74 -0.83 -0.09
N LEU A 570 16.05 -1.06 -0.14
CA LEU A 570 17.05 0.01 0.03
C LEU A 570 17.04 1.00 -1.15
N GLN A 571 16.82 0.54 -2.38
CA GLN A 571 16.64 1.43 -3.53
C GLN A 571 15.36 2.27 -3.41
N THR A 572 14.26 1.67 -2.98
CA THR A 572 13.01 2.38 -2.71
C THR A 572 13.19 3.41 -1.61
N ALA A 573 13.87 3.06 -0.52
CA ALA A 573 14.19 4.01 0.54
C ALA A 573 15.07 5.18 0.06
N ASP A 574 16.03 4.91 -0.83
CA ASP A 574 16.88 5.97 -1.44
C ASP A 574 16.04 6.93 -2.30
N ALA A 575 15.09 6.41 -3.06
CA ALA A 575 14.16 7.21 -3.86
C ALA A 575 13.22 8.05 -2.97
N ILE A 576 12.61 7.45 -1.94
CA ILE A 576 11.76 8.16 -0.96
C ILE A 576 12.58 9.28 -0.28
N ARG A 577 13.80 8.98 0.12
CA ARG A 577 14.68 9.95 0.76
C ARG A 577 14.97 11.15 -0.17
N SER A 578 15.20 10.90 -1.45
CA SER A 578 15.38 11.96 -2.45
C SER A 578 14.13 12.82 -2.58
N GLU A 579 12.97 12.19 -2.74
CA GLU A 579 11.68 12.89 -2.82
C GLU A 579 11.40 13.75 -1.60
N LEU A 580 11.58 13.21 -0.39
CA LEU A 580 11.42 13.97 0.85
C LEU A 580 12.37 15.16 0.92
N THR A 581 13.63 14.97 0.52
CA THR A 581 14.62 16.05 0.49
C THR A 581 14.22 17.15 -0.49
N ASP A 582 13.68 16.80 -1.65
CA ASP A 582 13.24 17.77 -2.65
C ASP A 582 11.96 18.50 -2.21
N ILE A 583 11.05 17.83 -1.50
CA ILE A 583 9.89 18.47 -0.88
C ILE A 583 10.35 19.48 0.18
N LEU A 584 11.29 19.11 1.08
CA LEU A 584 11.81 20.01 2.11
C LEU A 584 12.46 21.26 1.50
N LYS A 585 13.22 21.10 0.41
CA LYS A 585 13.79 22.24 -0.33
C LYS A 585 12.71 23.13 -0.92
N ARG A 586 11.66 22.54 -1.51
CA ARG A 586 10.55 23.28 -2.13
C ARG A 586 9.77 24.11 -1.12
N ILE A 587 9.59 23.60 0.09
CA ILE A 587 8.93 24.33 1.19
C ILE A 587 9.91 25.15 2.03
N GLU A 588 11.16 25.30 1.57
CA GLU A 588 12.21 26.14 2.16
C GLU A 588 12.59 25.77 3.60
N LEU A 589 12.47 24.49 3.99
CA LEU A 589 12.92 24.02 5.28
C LEU A 589 14.43 23.76 5.30
N PRO A 590 15.12 24.09 6.43
CA PRO A 590 16.57 23.94 6.52
C PRO A 590 16.97 22.46 6.47
N ILE A 591 18.08 22.19 5.78
CA ILE A 591 18.73 20.88 5.76
C ILE A 591 19.92 20.94 6.70
N SER A 592 20.06 19.95 7.58
CA SER A 592 21.13 19.93 8.59
C SER A 592 22.52 19.68 7.99
N GLU A 593 23.52 20.30 8.61
CA GLU A 593 24.94 20.14 8.27
C GLU A 593 25.72 19.29 9.28
N THR A 594 25.08 18.92 10.41
CA THR A 594 25.73 18.20 11.52
C THR A 594 26.10 16.78 11.13
N SER A 595 27.28 16.33 11.56
CA SER A 595 27.75 14.96 11.29
C SER A 595 27.08 13.93 12.19
N PHE A 596 26.64 12.83 11.62
CA PHE A 596 26.10 11.68 12.35
C PHE A 596 27.13 11.08 13.30
N GLY A 597 26.70 10.66 14.49
CA GLY A 597 27.50 9.91 15.47
C GLY A 597 28.06 10.73 16.63
N THR A 598 27.79 12.03 16.70
CA THR A 598 28.10 12.82 17.88
C THR A 598 27.04 12.62 18.97
N LYS A 599 27.41 12.75 20.27
CA LYS A 599 26.43 12.64 21.38
C LYS A 599 25.29 13.65 21.26
N THR A 600 25.59 14.86 20.78
CA THR A 600 24.61 15.92 20.60
C THR A 600 23.66 15.56 19.48
N ASN A 601 24.16 15.08 18.32
CA ASN A 601 23.35 14.64 17.21
C ASN A 601 22.45 13.46 17.61
N THR A 602 22.97 12.46 18.34
CA THR A 602 22.19 11.35 18.90
C THR A 602 21.03 11.84 19.76
N LEU A 603 21.28 12.79 20.67
CA LEU A 603 20.23 13.38 21.51
C LEU A 603 19.20 14.15 20.68
N ASN A 604 19.63 14.87 19.67
CA ASN A 604 18.75 15.64 18.79
C ASN A 604 17.84 14.73 17.95
N ILE A 605 18.37 13.62 17.43
CA ILE A 605 17.57 12.61 16.75
C ILE A 605 16.49 12.05 17.69
N LYS A 606 16.84 11.71 18.94
CA LYS A 606 15.88 11.23 19.93
C LYS A 606 14.81 12.27 20.23
N ARG A 607 15.15 13.55 20.35
CA ARG A 607 14.19 14.65 20.55
C ARG A 607 13.24 14.79 19.35
N ALA A 608 13.78 14.75 18.14
CA ALA A 608 12.97 14.83 16.93
C ALA A 608 11.98 13.66 16.83
N LEU A 609 12.45 12.43 17.06
CA LEU A 609 11.57 11.25 17.09
C LEU A 609 10.51 11.35 18.19
N LEU A 610 10.87 11.82 19.38
CA LEU A 610 9.92 12.01 20.48
C LEU A 610 8.86 13.06 20.19
N ALA A 611 9.15 14.08 19.39
CA ALA A 611 8.17 15.10 19.02
C ALA A 611 6.99 14.53 18.19
N GLY A 612 7.23 13.46 17.45
CA GLY A 612 6.17 12.75 16.69
C GLY A 612 5.65 11.51 17.42
N PHE A 613 6.54 10.72 17.99
CA PHE A 613 6.24 9.39 18.54
C PHE A 613 6.14 9.35 20.07
N PHE A 614 5.82 10.46 20.72
CA PHE A 614 5.69 10.53 22.19
C PHE A 614 4.59 9.61 22.75
N MET A 615 3.65 9.15 21.93
CA MET A 615 2.63 8.17 22.31
C MET A 615 3.15 6.73 22.33
N GLN A 616 4.26 6.44 21.65
CA GLN A 616 4.86 5.10 21.52
C GLN A 616 6.04 4.92 22.46
N ILE A 617 5.77 5.09 23.74
CA ILE A 617 6.75 4.96 24.83
C ILE A 617 6.39 3.78 25.70
N ALA A 618 7.40 3.00 26.07
CA ALA A 618 7.25 1.89 27.00
C ALA A 618 8.36 1.86 28.03
N CYS A 619 8.08 1.30 29.21
CA CYS A 619 9.00 1.19 30.32
C CYS A 619 9.05 -0.24 30.84
N ASP A 620 10.26 -0.76 31.06
CA ASP A 620 10.51 -2.01 31.78
C ASP A 620 10.67 -1.66 33.29
N VAL A 621 9.60 -1.82 34.05
CA VAL A 621 9.53 -1.37 35.44
C VAL A 621 10.31 -2.29 36.38
N ASP A 622 10.36 -3.59 36.07
CA ASP A 622 10.91 -4.64 36.93
C ASP A 622 12.21 -5.28 36.41
N GLY A 623 12.70 -4.84 35.26
CA GLY A 623 13.89 -5.40 34.63
C GLY A 623 13.69 -6.80 34.01
N SER A 624 12.44 -7.24 33.85
CA SER A 624 12.11 -8.56 33.31
C SER A 624 12.21 -8.62 31.79
N GLY A 625 12.29 -7.48 31.10
CA GLY A 625 12.16 -7.36 29.65
C GLY A 625 10.71 -7.31 29.17
N ASN A 626 9.76 -7.18 30.10
CA ASN A 626 8.36 -6.94 29.81
C ASN A 626 8.09 -5.43 29.89
N TYR A 627 7.83 -4.82 28.76
CA TYR A 627 7.61 -3.38 28.66
C TYR A 627 6.14 -3.04 28.83
N PHE A 628 5.84 -2.11 29.74
CA PHE A 628 4.52 -1.50 29.88
C PHE A 628 4.43 -0.26 29.00
N MET A 629 3.43 -0.23 28.12
CA MET A 629 3.19 0.92 27.29
C MET A 629 2.45 2.02 28.05
N LEU A 630 2.88 3.28 27.87
CA LEU A 630 2.28 4.42 28.57
C LEU A 630 0.84 4.70 28.12
N THR A 631 0.52 4.49 26.84
CA THR A 631 -0.79 4.81 26.23
C THR A 631 -1.86 3.79 26.53
N ASN A 632 -1.48 2.55 26.81
CA ASN A 632 -2.42 1.47 27.13
C ASN A 632 -1.79 0.57 28.21
N ARG A 633 -2.60 -0.31 28.82
CA ARG A 633 -2.13 -1.18 29.90
C ARG A 633 -1.54 -2.51 29.39
N HIS A 634 -1.18 -2.57 28.12
CA HIS A 634 -0.65 -3.80 27.55
C HIS A 634 0.84 -3.93 27.81
N MET A 635 1.26 -5.15 28.02
CA MET A 635 2.67 -5.54 28.09
C MET A 635 3.11 -6.07 26.74
N ALA A 636 4.34 -5.77 26.36
CA ALA A 636 4.98 -6.29 25.16
C ALA A 636 6.45 -6.62 25.43
N GLN A 637 6.99 -7.51 24.64
CA GLN A 637 8.40 -7.84 24.62
C GLN A 637 9.08 -7.23 23.40
N VAL A 638 10.37 -6.99 23.47
CA VAL A 638 11.13 -6.54 22.31
C VAL A 638 11.25 -7.69 21.30
N HIS A 639 10.91 -7.41 20.04
CA HIS A 639 10.99 -8.41 18.99
C HIS A 639 12.41 -8.97 18.83
N PRO A 640 12.62 -10.30 18.66
CA PRO A 640 13.94 -10.92 18.56
C PRO A 640 14.85 -10.36 17.48
N ALA A 641 14.30 -9.82 16.39
CA ALA A 641 15.06 -9.19 15.32
C ALA A 641 15.60 -7.79 15.64
N SER A 642 15.12 -7.13 16.73
CA SER A 642 15.62 -5.85 17.19
C SER A 642 17.08 -5.95 17.62
N SER A 643 17.79 -4.82 17.60
CA SER A 643 19.14 -4.68 18.14
C SER A 643 19.25 -5.11 19.60
N TYR A 644 18.17 -4.92 20.37
CA TYR A 644 18.08 -5.32 21.78
C TYR A 644 17.60 -6.78 21.95
N GLY A 645 16.72 -7.27 21.11
CA GLY A 645 16.12 -8.61 21.23
C GLY A 645 17.13 -9.76 21.23
N ALA A 646 18.23 -9.62 20.47
CA ALA A 646 19.30 -10.61 20.44
C ALA A 646 20.23 -10.57 21.68
N LYS A 647 20.09 -9.56 22.54
CA LYS A 647 20.93 -9.34 23.74
C LYS A 647 20.16 -9.51 25.05
N ALA A 648 18.87 -9.83 24.98
CA ALA A 648 17.98 -9.87 26.14
C ALA A 648 18.48 -10.72 27.33
N HIS A 649 19.41 -11.64 27.08
CA HIS A 649 20.00 -12.49 28.13
C HIS A 649 21.42 -12.12 28.55
N GLN A 650 22.06 -11.13 27.91
CA GLN A 650 23.50 -10.84 28.14
C GLN A 650 23.82 -9.42 28.56
N LEU A 651 23.00 -8.43 28.24
CA LEU A 651 23.17 -7.02 28.60
C LEU A 651 21.81 -6.49 29.05
N GLY A 652 21.77 -5.72 30.13
CA GLY A 652 20.52 -5.10 30.58
C GLY A 652 19.82 -4.38 29.45
N LEU A 653 18.53 -4.63 29.30
CA LEU A 653 17.67 -3.92 28.35
C LEU A 653 17.52 -2.46 28.88
N PRO A 654 17.31 -1.48 27.95
CA PRO A 654 17.05 -0.11 28.38
C PRO A 654 15.73 -0.03 29.16
N GLU A 655 15.72 0.70 30.27
CA GLU A 655 14.54 0.88 31.13
C GLU A 655 13.40 1.59 30.36
N TRP A 656 13.72 2.63 29.58
CA TRP A 656 12.77 3.40 28.79
C TRP A 656 13.08 3.32 27.31
N VAL A 657 12.06 3.02 26.53
CA VAL A 657 12.19 2.85 25.08
C VAL A 657 11.10 3.60 24.32
N LEU A 658 11.50 4.13 23.17
CA LEU A 658 10.60 4.55 22.08
C LEU A 658 10.55 3.41 21.06
N PHE A 659 9.33 3.04 20.65
CA PHE A 659 9.10 2.01 19.63
C PHE A 659 8.32 2.58 18.46
N HIS A 660 8.47 2.00 17.27
CA HIS A 660 7.73 2.44 16.09
C HIS A 660 6.49 1.58 15.84
N GLU A 661 6.59 0.29 15.99
CA GLU A 661 5.51 -0.65 15.75
C GLU A 661 5.16 -1.46 17.00
N TYR A 662 3.86 -1.62 17.21
CA TYR A 662 3.31 -2.56 18.16
C TYR A 662 2.35 -3.51 17.46
N SER A 663 2.62 -4.79 17.53
CA SER A 663 1.77 -5.83 16.98
C SER A 663 1.11 -6.63 18.10
N LEU A 664 -0.21 -6.59 18.11
CA LEU A 664 -1.03 -7.43 18.99
C LEU A 664 -1.27 -8.76 18.26
N SER A 665 -0.44 -9.74 18.58
CA SER A 665 -0.51 -11.10 18.06
C SER A 665 -0.35 -12.10 19.21
N GLU A 666 -0.23 -13.39 18.91
CA GLU A 666 0.06 -14.42 19.94
C GLU A 666 1.30 -14.09 20.80
N ASN A 667 2.26 -13.35 20.23
CA ASN A 667 3.43 -12.82 20.93
C ASN A 667 3.43 -11.30 20.81
N ASN A 668 2.83 -10.61 21.79
CA ASN A 668 2.83 -9.14 21.82
C ASN A 668 4.26 -8.60 21.77
N CYS A 669 4.64 -7.98 20.66
CA CYS A 669 5.98 -7.47 20.45
C CYS A 669 5.99 -6.03 19.99
N ILE A 670 6.98 -5.28 20.49
CA ILE A 670 7.38 -3.97 19.98
C ILE A 670 8.58 -4.11 19.04
N ARG A 671 8.55 -3.37 17.94
CA ARG A 671 9.59 -3.38 16.91
C ARG A 671 10.14 -1.99 16.69
N ILE A 672 11.35 -1.94 16.15
CA ILE A 672 12.09 -0.71 15.87
C ILE A 672 12.19 0.14 17.14
N VAL A 673 13.02 -0.36 18.04
CA VAL A 673 13.11 0.09 19.42
C VAL A 673 14.39 0.89 19.62
N SER A 674 14.31 2.05 20.25
CA SER A 674 15.47 2.85 20.66
C SER A 674 15.36 3.30 22.10
N GLU A 675 16.50 3.33 22.79
CA GLU A 675 16.59 3.82 24.16
C GLU A 675 16.29 5.31 24.25
N ILE A 676 15.51 5.72 25.23
CA ILE A 676 15.24 7.12 25.54
C ILE A 676 15.48 7.42 27.04
N SER A 677 15.71 8.69 27.32
CA SER A 677 15.72 9.17 28.68
C SER A 677 14.37 9.77 29.07
N PRO A 678 13.78 9.39 30.23
CA PRO A 678 12.52 9.98 30.67
C PRO A 678 12.59 11.50 30.83
N ALA A 679 13.74 12.07 31.14
CA ALA A 679 13.92 13.52 31.21
C ALA A 679 13.78 14.20 29.87
N VAL A 680 14.28 13.59 28.78
CA VAL A 680 14.11 14.09 27.39
C VAL A 680 12.66 13.95 26.94
N PHE A 681 12.02 12.83 27.26
CA PHE A 681 10.60 12.61 26.98
C PHE A 681 9.72 13.68 27.63
N ILE A 682 9.90 13.95 28.93
CA ILE A 682 9.15 14.96 29.69
C ILE A 682 9.30 16.37 29.09
N GLN A 683 10.46 16.69 28.53
CA GLN A 683 10.71 18.00 27.90
C GLN A 683 10.07 18.15 26.55
N THR A 684 9.87 17.06 25.80
CA THR A 684 9.45 17.08 24.40
C THR A 684 7.95 16.79 24.22
N ALA A 685 7.39 15.90 25.02
CA ALA A 685 6.00 15.50 24.86
C ALA A 685 5.01 16.59 25.38
N PRO A 686 3.84 16.74 24.76
CA PRO A 686 2.80 17.69 25.19
C PRO A 686 2.38 17.45 26.64
N GLN A 687 2.34 18.52 27.46
CA GLN A 687 2.03 18.37 28.89
C GLN A 687 0.64 17.78 29.15
N TYR A 688 -0.37 18.14 28.35
CA TYR A 688 -1.72 17.65 28.52
C TYR A 688 -1.87 16.16 28.17
N PHE A 689 -0.94 15.58 27.40
CA PHE A 689 -0.86 14.13 27.17
C PHE A 689 -0.69 13.37 28.50
N TYR A 690 0.12 13.89 29.43
CA TYR A 690 0.36 13.22 30.71
C TYR A 690 -0.90 13.06 31.57
N TYR A 691 -1.84 13.98 31.46
CA TYR A 691 -3.10 13.92 32.22
C TYR A 691 -4.02 12.84 31.67
N ASN A 692 -3.94 12.55 30.39
CA ASN A 692 -4.80 11.60 29.68
C ASN A 692 -4.26 10.16 29.71
N LEU A 693 -3.07 9.94 30.25
CA LEU A 693 -2.50 8.59 30.36
C LEU A 693 -3.32 7.72 31.32
N PRO A 694 -3.61 6.45 30.97
CA PRO A 694 -4.30 5.53 31.86
C PRO A 694 -3.44 5.21 33.10
N PRO A 695 -4.05 4.92 34.27
CA PRO A 695 -3.30 4.52 35.45
C PRO A 695 -2.45 3.29 35.19
N SER A 696 -1.14 3.38 35.43
CA SER A 696 -0.17 2.29 35.25
C SER A 696 1.09 2.58 36.08
N GLU A 697 1.90 1.54 36.38
CA GLU A 697 3.16 1.71 37.08
C GLU A 697 4.14 2.65 36.35
N SER A 698 4.16 2.56 35.01
CA SER A 698 4.95 3.48 34.17
C SER A 698 4.46 4.94 34.30
N LYS A 699 3.15 5.17 34.42
CA LYS A 699 2.58 6.50 34.65
C LYS A 699 2.99 7.04 36.04
N ASP A 700 2.90 6.21 37.07
CA ASP A 700 3.25 6.58 38.42
C ASP A 700 4.73 6.95 38.52
N LEU A 701 5.60 6.16 37.90
CA LEU A 701 7.02 6.43 37.80
C LEU A 701 7.31 7.74 37.07
N LEU A 702 6.65 7.97 35.94
CA LEU A 702 6.74 9.19 35.14
C LEU A 702 6.25 10.41 35.97
N GLN A 703 5.14 10.27 36.70
CA GLN A 703 4.61 11.32 37.56
C GLN A 703 5.62 11.71 38.67
N HIS A 704 6.29 10.74 39.29
CA HIS A 704 7.35 10.99 40.23
C HIS A 704 8.52 11.78 39.62
N ILE A 705 8.91 11.47 38.40
CA ILE A 705 9.97 12.22 37.70
C ILE A 705 9.51 13.65 37.40
N LEU A 706 8.27 13.84 36.93
CA LEU A 706 7.67 15.16 36.67
C LEU A 706 7.62 16.03 37.93
N ASP A 707 7.21 15.47 39.06
CA ASP A 707 7.09 16.19 40.32
C ASP A 707 8.47 16.60 40.86
N ARG A 708 9.49 15.77 40.66
CA ARG A 708 10.89 16.06 40.99
C ARG A 708 11.43 17.19 40.11
N ASP A 709 11.18 17.16 38.82
CA ASP A 709 11.62 18.24 37.90
C ASP A 709 10.93 19.58 38.21
N ARG A 710 9.64 19.57 38.56
CA ARG A 710 8.88 20.76 38.99
C ARG A 710 9.40 21.34 40.30
N SER A 711 9.77 20.49 41.27
CA SER A 711 10.36 20.95 42.55
C SER A 711 11.76 21.52 42.33
N GLY A 712 12.59 20.88 41.51
CA GLY A 712 13.93 21.39 41.19
C GLY A 712 13.93 22.73 40.42
N ARG A 713 12.90 22.96 39.57
CA ARG A 713 12.73 24.27 38.92
C ARG A 713 12.23 25.36 39.86
N LYS A 714 11.41 25.04 40.88
CA LYS A 714 10.98 25.96 41.91
C LYS A 714 12.18 26.40 42.75
N ASP A 715 13.04 25.48 43.15
CA ASP A 715 14.25 25.80 43.94
C ASP A 715 15.25 26.66 43.15
N LYS A 716 15.44 26.35 41.83
CA LYS A 716 16.25 27.21 40.96
C LYS A 716 15.66 28.62 40.75
N LYS A 717 14.33 28.76 40.63
CA LYS A 717 13.71 30.09 40.58
C LYS A 717 13.85 30.86 41.88
N GLN A 718 13.77 30.20 43.05
CA GLN A 718 14.01 30.85 44.34
C GLN A 718 15.48 31.25 44.51
N THR A 719 16.44 30.42 44.08
CA THR A 719 17.86 30.74 44.11
C THR A 719 18.24 31.87 43.15
N LEU A 720 17.59 31.95 41.97
CA LEU A 720 17.78 33.05 41.02
C LEU A 720 17.15 34.36 41.53
N THR A 721 16.07 34.30 42.30
CA THR A 721 15.43 35.50 42.87
C THR A 721 16.26 36.06 44.06
N ILE A 722 17.07 35.24 44.73
CA ILE A 722 17.96 35.66 45.78
C ILE A 722 19.26 36.28 45.20
N ASN A 723 19.74 35.82 44.05
CA ASN A 723 20.92 36.37 43.37
C ASN A 723 20.66 37.57 42.45
N SER A 724 19.43 37.92 42.14
CA SER A 724 19.09 39.05 41.25
C SER A 724 18.98 40.41 41.94
N LYS A 725 19.51 40.55 43.21
CA LYS A 725 19.68 41.86 43.83
C LYS A 725 21.07 42.49 43.60
N ALA A 726 21.94 41.83 42.83
CA ALA A 726 23.18 42.38 42.35
C ALA A 726 23.31 42.07 40.85
N ASP A 727 22.87 42.93 40.03
CA ASP A 727 23.25 43.27 38.68
C ASP A 727 22.03 43.65 37.83
N LYS A 728 21.72 44.93 37.90
CA LYS A 728 20.96 45.59 36.85
C LYS A 728 21.98 46.00 35.78
N ASP A 729 21.95 45.30 34.66
CA ASP A 729 22.20 45.78 33.31
C ASP A 729 22.50 44.57 32.41
N CYS A 730 21.52 44.11 31.74
CA CYS A 730 21.51 43.49 30.42
C CYS A 730 20.19 42.75 30.21
N SER A 731 19.14 43.48 29.91
CA SER A 731 17.84 42.93 29.51
C SER A 731 17.52 43.42 28.11
N THR A 732 17.69 42.59 27.12
CA THR A 732 16.94 42.64 25.86
C THR A 732 17.42 41.54 24.93
N VAL A 733 17.01 40.29 25.12
CA VAL A 733 16.94 39.25 24.06
C VAL A 733 16.22 37.96 24.54
N ALA A 734 15.52 37.95 25.66
CA ALA A 734 14.92 36.72 26.20
C ALA A 734 13.38 36.76 26.33
N GLN A 735 12.69 37.46 25.42
CA GLN A 735 11.22 37.52 25.46
C GLN A 735 10.47 36.97 24.22
N SER A 736 11.16 36.29 23.31
CA SER A 736 10.51 35.76 22.11
C SER A 736 10.30 34.23 22.09
N TYR A 737 10.83 33.49 23.08
CA TYR A 737 10.76 32.02 23.04
C TYR A 737 9.71 31.36 23.94
N ASP A 738 9.07 32.13 24.83
CA ASP A 738 8.01 31.56 25.70
C ASP A 738 6.61 31.53 25.10
N ARG A 739 6.40 32.04 23.89
CA ARG A 739 5.10 32.02 23.22
C ARG A 739 4.85 30.90 22.23
N CYS A 740 5.91 30.20 21.80
CA CYS A 740 5.76 29.06 20.86
C CYS A 740 5.57 27.71 21.54
N VAL A 741 5.67 27.63 22.87
CA VAL A 741 5.48 26.37 23.64
C VAL A 741 4.08 26.27 24.27
N LEU A 742 3.24 27.31 24.14
CA LEU A 742 1.90 27.38 24.75
C LEU A 742 0.76 27.61 23.73
N GLN A 743 0.97 27.23 22.50
CA GLN A 743 -0.13 27.13 21.53
C GLN A 743 -0.11 25.85 20.75
#